data_642c243161536ca3052c2f58554ab013
#
_entry.id   642c243161536ca3052c2f58554ab013
#
_cell.length_a   1.000
_cell.length_b   1.000
_cell.length_c   1.000
_cell.angle_alpha   90.00
_cell.angle_beta   90.00
_cell.angle_gamma   90.00
#
_symmetry.space_group_name_H-M   'P 1'
#
loop_
_entity.id
_entity.type
_entity.pdbx_description
1 polymer ?
#
loop_
_entity_poly.entity_id
_entity_poly.type
_entity_poly.pdbx_seq_one_letter_code
_entity_poly.pdbx_strand_id
1 'polypeptide(L)'
;MAICTYNARTLASEAAIEDLMMQAKKIKYDVIGLTETRRRHPLNAVYETGEELFLGTCDSRGVGGVGVLVNTSMAKNIDSFEQLTTRIGRLRMRRCGPIPALTIFVVYAPTSSYEEEEVEAFYMDLEKFYQEDHAFYKVIVGDFNAKVGPRRTPEELHIGTHGLQWNDQGERLSEFIMTTKTIHGNSQFQKPSSLRWTWESPGGGYRNEIDHIIVNKRFCLTDVGVVPKFYTGSDHRLLRGRFSFTRRAEKAAKFRERNPRTTINWDLFATLAGFWEDSAMDNIDEEYDRLVEHLHDCAKKAESFKTTKRRLSLETLELIRQRGAARAAGNQELTSVLARLCREAIKEDLKERRAEVLAEAAEAGKSIRYARRDFASRKTRMTALRNPKGTAIASRRGMEKIIYDFYSDLFDSHVHLPLHHLREDGQVIPEVLPSEIRHAIMSVRNRTAPGPDRIRPEHLKSLPPVLINTLARLFTRYLSECKVPKQWKTSKTVLLYKKGDPHDIGNYRPICLLSVIYKLFTRVILNRIERVLDEGQPCEQAGFRKGFSTIDHIHTVSKLIEVSREYKMPLCLTFIDLKKAFDSVETEAVVEALDNQGVPTQYIKVLRELYSNFTTGISPFYKNIIIDVKRGARQGDTISPKIFTATLENAMRKLEWDDMGVKVDGRQLHHLRFADDIVLVTPSISQAERMLTEFDETCGCIGLQLNLQKTMFMRNGWVSDAPFTLNGTNISECTSYVYLGRELNMMNDLTPELGRRRRAAWGAYKSIEDVVKKTRNTRLRAHLFNTTVLPALTYASETWAFRKQEENAVSVIERAIERVMLGVSRFTQVRDGIRSSLLRQRSKIRDAAAFAKESKIRWAGHVMRFDDNRWTRAVSDWVPRDIKRTTGRPPTRWSDFFTKSLKEKYDALRVPRERRNHWATLARDRDKWKNYWRPLDQFEDQRESR
;
A
#
# COMPACT_ATOMS: atom_id res chain seq x y z
N MET A 1 9.04 7.60 -45.64
CA MET A 1 8.16 6.44 -45.50
C MET A 1 6.71 6.89 -45.39
N ALA A 2 5.79 6.22 -46.12
CA ALA A 2 4.36 6.52 -46.08
C ALA A 2 3.60 5.33 -45.48
N ILE A 3 3.03 5.50 -44.27
CA ILE A 3 2.21 4.48 -43.63
C ILE A 3 0.76 4.96 -43.67
N CYS A 4 -0.12 4.12 -44.22
CA CYS A 4 -1.53 4.44 -44.42
C CYS A 4 -2.41 3.56 -43.52
N THR A 5 -3.64 3.97 -43.31
CA THR A 5 -4.70 3.13 -42.77
C THR A 5 -5.96 3.24 -43.64
N TYR A 6 -6.65 2.13 -43.75
CA TYR A 6 -7.86 2.06 -44.56
C TYR A 6 -8.83 0.99 -44.01
N ASN A 7 -10.03 1.39 -43.67
CA ASN A 7 -11.11 0.47 -43.40
C ASN A 7 -11.70 0.00 -44.74
N ALA A 8 -11.48 -1.26 -45.09
CA ALA A 8 -11.88 -1.82 -46.39
C ALA A 8 -13.36 -2.26 -46.41
N ARG A 9 -14.06 -2.23 -45.24
CA ARG A 9 -15.42 -2.74 -45.06
C ARG A 9 -15.57 -4.24 -45.31
N THR A 10 -14.87 -4.78 -46.29
CA THR A 10 -14.71 -6.22 -46.50
C THR A 10 -13.60 -6.49 -47.54
N LEU A 11 -12.83 -7.52 -47.32
CA LEU A 11 -11.87 -8.13 -48.25
C LEU A 11 -12.08 -9.65 -48.29
N ALA A 12 -13.34 -10.08 -48.13
CA ALA A 12 -13.70 -11.50 -48.09
C ALA A 12 -13.62 -12.14 -49.48
N SER A 13 -13.88 -11.38 -50.54
CA SER A 13 -13.81 -11.85 -51.94
C SER A 13 -12.48 -11.50 -52.62
N GLU A 14 -12.06 -12.29 -53.61
CA GLU A 14 -10.88 -12.03 -54.43
C GLU A 14 -11.01 -10.73 -55.22
N ALA A 15 -12.21 -10.43 -55.75
CA ALA A 15 -12.49 -9.20 -56.48
C ALA A 15 -12.24 -7.94 -55.62
N ALA A 16 -12.60 -7.98 -54.32
CA ALA A 16 -12.34 -6.86 -53.41
C ALA A 16 -10.84 -6.67 -53.16
N ILE A 17 -10.07 -7.75 -53.16
CA ILE A 17 -8.61 -7.69 -53.03
C ILE A 17 -7.98 -7.13 -54.32
N GLU A 18 -8.46 -7.53 -55.49
CA GLU A 18 -8.01 -7.00 -56.76
C GLU A 18 -8.26 -5.49 -56.89
N ASP A 19 -9.45 -5.02 -56.47
CA ASP A 19 -9.76 -3.59 -56.42
C ASP A 19 -8.81 -2.84 -55.48
N LEU A 20 -8.53 -3.40 -54.28
CA LEU A 20 -7.57 -2.84 -53.36
C LEU A 20 -6.19 -2.70 -54.02
N MET A 21 -5.70 -3.76 -54.64
CA MET A 21 -4.39 -3.77 -55.32
C MET A 21 -4.32 -2.79 -56.48
N MET A 22 -5.39 -2.69 -57.30
CA MET A 22 -5.49 -1.74 -58.38
C MET A 22 -5.46 -0.28 -57.88
N GLN A 23 -6.13 0.02 -56.79
CA GLN A 23 -6.12 1.36 -56.21
C GLN A 23 -4.78 1.67 -55.53
N ALA A 24 -4.17 0.71 -54.83
CA ALA A 24 -2.87 0.86 -54.20
C ALA A 24 -1.76 1.24 -55.20
N LYS A 25 -1.79 0.68 -56.41
CA LYS A 25 -0.87 1.05 -57.52
C LYS A 25 -0.95 2.51 -57.96
N LYS A 26 -2.09 3.20 -57.72
CA LYS A 26 -2.29 4.61 -58.09
C LYS A 26 -1.71 5.60 -57.05
N ILE A 27 -1.32 5.13 -55.88
CA ILE A 27 -0.82 5.98 -54.80
C ILE A 27 0.59 5.59 -54.37
N LYS A 28 1.32 6.52 -53.73
CA LYS A 28 2.61 6.24 -53.09
C LYS A 28 2.38 5.81 -51.65
N TYR A 29 2.68 4.55 -51.34
CA TYR A 29 2.63 3.98 -50.01
C TYR A 29 3.82 3.06 -49.77
N ASP A 30 4.14 2.82 -48.49
CA ASP A 30 5.09 1.79 -48.08
C ASP A 30 4.37 0.67 -47.32
N VAL A 31 3.41 1.02 -46.45
CA VAL A 31 2.55 0.09 -45.71
C VAL A 31 1.13 0.65 -45.65
N ILE A 32 0.12 -0.19 -45.88
CA ILE A 32 -1.29 0.12 -45.66
C ILE A 32 -1.80 -0.84 -44.58
N GLY A 33 -2.17 -0.34 -43.41
CA GLY A 33 -2.93 -1.07 -42.38
C GLY A 33 -4.39 -1.19 -42.85
N LEU A 34 -4.92 -2.38 -42.84
CA LEU A 34 -6.27 -2.72 -43.30
C LEU A 34 -7.12 -3.15 -42.11
N THR A 35 -8.30 -2.59 -42.00
CA THR A 35 -9.27 -2.93 -40.95
C THR A 35 -10.57 -3.43 -41.59
N GLU A 36 -11.35 -4.16 -40.79
CA GLU A 36 -12.63 -4.73 -41.16
C GLU A 36 -12.54 -5.63 -42.39
N THR A 37 -11.51 -6.52 -42.44
CA THR A 37 -11.26 -7.41 -43.61
C THR A 37 -12.31 -8.52 -43.75
N ARG A 38 -13.02 -8.87 -42.66
CA ARG A 38 -14.14 -9.83 -42.57
C ARG A 38 -13.83 -11.21 -43.15
N ARG A 39 -12.57 -11.65 -43.16
CA ARG A 39 -12.19 -12.99 -43.66
C ARG A 39 -12.34 -14.04 -42.55
N ARG A 40 -12.84 -15.22 -42.95
CA ARG A 40 -12.93 -16.37 -42.02
C ARG A 40 -11.62 -17.17 -41.95
N HIS A 41 -10.79 -17.10 -42.99
CA HIS A 41 -9.48 -17.77 -43.06
C HIS A 41 -8.39 -16.74 -43.32
N PRO A 42 -7.20 -16.89 -42.67
CA PRO A 42 -6.09 -15.98 -42.88
C PRO A 42 -5.58 -16.09 -44.32
N LEU A 43 -5.07 -15.00 -44.85
CA LEU A 43 -4.42 -14.96 -46.18
C LEU A 43 -3.04 -14.34 -46.05
N ASN A 44 -2.04 -15.04 -46.59
CA ASN A 44 -0.71 -14.49 -46.84
C ASN A 44 -0.38 -14.69 -48.30
N ALA A 45 -0.30 -13.61 -49.05
CA ALA A 45 -0.09 -13.65 -50.51
C ALA A 45 1.08 -12.74 -50.89
N VAL A 46 1.94 -13.25 -51.78
CA VAL A 46 3.01 -12.48 -52.44
C VAL A 46 2.60 -12.32 -53.88
N TYR A 47 2.47 -11.07 -54.35
CA TYR A 47 2.09 -10.76 -55.73
C TYR A 47 3.31 -10.75 -56.65
N GLU A 48 3.05 -10.94 -57.97
CA GLU A 48 4.12 -10.94 -58.99
C GLU A 48 4.96 -9.65 -58.99
N THR A 49 4.34 -8.54 -58.57
CA THR A 49 5.00 -7.24 -58.41
C THR A 49 5.90 -7.16 -57.17
N GLY A 50 5.90 -8.19 -56.31
CA GLY A 50 6.69 -8.27 -55.08
C GLY A 50 6.06 -7.57 -53.87
N GLU A 51 4.79 -7.19 -53.91
CA GLU A 51 4.01 -6.71 -52.81
C GLU A 51 3.56 -7.89 -51.94
N GLU A 52 3.48 -7.71 -50.62
CA GLU A 52 3.04 -8.75 -49.67
C GLU A 52 1.77 -8.30 -48.95
N LEU A 53 0.74 -9.17 -48.98
CA LEU A 53 -0.55 -8.96 -48.35
C LEU A 53 -0.77 -10.00 -47.26
N PHE A 54 -0.99 -9.54 -46.01
CA PHE A 54 -1.35 -10.36 -44.87
C PHE A 54 -2.73 -9.96 -44.38
N LEU A 55 -3.68 -10.90 -44.36
CA LEU A 55 -5.03 -10.67 -43.82
C LEU A 55 -5.32 -11.65 -42.71
N GLY A 56 -5.70 -11.13 -41.54
CA GLY A 56 -6.16 -11.89 -40.39
C GLY A 56 -7.65 -12.24 -40.49
N THR A 57 -8.14 -12.96 -39.47
CA THR A 57 -9.53 -13.46 -39.38
C THR A 57 -10.44 -12.55 -38.59
N CYS A 58 -11.73 -12.52 -38.93
CA CYS A 58 -12.78 -11.91 -38.15
C CYS A 58 -13.23 -12.83 -36.98
N ASP A 59 -14.09 -12.33 -36.09
CA ASP A 59 -14.72 -13.11 -35.06
C ASP A 59 -15.83 -14.05 -35.59
N SER A 60 -16.44 -14.86 -34.70
CA SER A 60 -17.52 -15.78 -35.03
C SER A 60 -18.76 -15.07 -35.60
N ARG A 61 -18.95 -13.79 -35.30
CA ARG A 61 -20.06 -12.94 -35.77
C ARG A 61 -19.74 -12.29 -37.14
N GLY A 62 -18.55 -12.52 -37.68
CA GLY A 62 -18.11 -11.93 -38.96
C GLY A 62 -17.63 -10.47 -38.82
N VAL A 63 -17.34 -10.03 -37.61
CA VAL A 63 -16.90 -8.65 -37.32
C VAL A 63 -15.38 -8.61 -37.13
N GLY A 64 -14.74 -7.52 -37.57
CA GLY A 64 -13.31 -7.29 -37.41
C GLY A 64 -12.47 -7.90 -38.51
N GLY A 65 -11.32 -8.40 -38.18
CA GLY A 65 -10.25 -8.78 -39.10
C GLY A 65 -9.35 -7.59 -39.42
N VAL A 66 -8.07 -7.75 -39.22
CA VAL A 66 -7.03 -6.74 -39.49
C VAL A 66 -5.94 -7.33 -40.39
N GLY A 67 -5.34 -6.48 -41.19
CA GLY A 67 -4.31 -6.92 -42.15
C GLY A 67 -3.35 -5.81 -42.52
N VAL A 68 -2.37 -6.15 -43.36
CA VAL A 68 -1.42 -5.19 -43.89
C VAL A 68 -1.07 -5.50 -45.34
N LEU A 69 -0.97 -4.46 -46.16
CA LEU A 69 -0.39 -4.52 -47.46
C LEU A 69 0.96 -3.79 -47.44
N VAL A 70 2.02 -4.46 -47.81
CA VAL A 70 3.39 -3.93 -47.80
C VAL A 70 3.93 -3.87 -49.24
N ASN A 71 4.46 -2.71 -49.61
CA ASN A 71 4.99 -2.55 -50.96
C ASN A 71 6.31 -3.32 -51.17
N THR A 72 6.67 -3.54 -52.42
CA THR A 72 7.87 -4.29 -52.86
C THR A 72 9.17 -3.77 -52.23
N SER A 73 9.30 -2.45 -52.03
CA SER A 73 10.52 -1.84 -51.48
C SER A 73 10.69 -2.16 -50.01
N MET A 74 9.61 -2.38 -49.28
CA MET A 74 9.57 -2.66 -47.85
C MET A 74 9.36 -4.13 -47.51
N ALA A 75 8.86 -4.95 -48.40
CA ALA A 75 8.60 -6.38 -48.21
C ALA A 75 9.82 -7.15 -47.70
N LYS A 76 11.01 -6.87 -48.24
CA LYS A 76 12.29 -7.47 -47.79
C LYS A 76 12.66 -7.20 -46.32
N ASN A 77 12.00 -6.24 -45.69
CA ASN A 77 12.28 -5.81 -44.32
C ASN A 77 11.24 -6.31 -43.31
N ILE A 78 10.26 -7.10 -43.75
CA ILE A 78 9.27 -7.71 -42.87
C ILE A 78 9.99 -8.71 -41.96
N ASP A 79 9.73 -8.61 -40.67
CA ASP A 79 10.18 -9.57 -39.65
C ASP A 79 9.09 -10.58 -39.34
N SER A 80 7.89 -10.08 -39.02
CA SER A 80 6.70 -10.90 -38.81
C SER A 80 5.43 -10.05 -38.93
N PHE A 81 4.36 -10.67 -39.34
CA PHE A 81 2.99 -10.19 -39.12
C PHE A 81 2.29 -11.17 -38.17
N GLU A 82 1.67 -10.65 -37.12
CA GLU A 82 0.97 -11.43 -36.11
C GLU A 82 -0.41 -10.80 -35.87
N GLN A 83 -1.44 -11.59 -35.98
CA GLN A 83 -2.76 -11.22 -35.52
C GLN A 83 -2.81 -11.52 -33.99
N LEU A 84 -2.88 -10.49 -33.17
CA LEU A 84 -2.88 -10.63 -31.71
C LEU A 84 -4.28 -10.88 -31.16
N THR A 85 -5.27 -10.22 -31.77
CA THR A 85 -6.72 -10.47 -31.58
C THR A 85 -7.44 -10.29 -32.93
N THR A 86 -8.73 -10.54 -32.98
CA THR A 86 -9.52 -10.26 -34.19
C THR A 86 -9.59 -8.77 -34.55
N ARG A 87 -9.14 -7.89 -33.61
CA ARG A 87 -9.18 -6.43 -33.75
C ARG A 87 -7.82 -5.76 -33.73
N ILE A 88 -6.73 -6.49 -33.41
CA ILE A 88 -5.38 -5.96 -33.27
C ILE A 88 -4.39 -6.84 -34.02
N GLY A 89 -3.70 -6.28 -35.00
CA GLY A 89 -2.58 -6.89 -35.74
C GLY A 89 -1.26 -6.16 -35.45
N ARG A 90 -0.14 -6.86 -35.57
CA ARG A 90 1.19 -6.33 -35.37
C ARG A 90 2.12 -6.72 -36.48
N LEU A 91 2.58 -5.72 -37.27
CA LEU A 91 3.64 -5.87 -38.24
C LEU A 91 4.97 -5.42 -37.62
N ARG A 92 5.94 -6.31 -37.58
CA ARG A 92 7.31 -6.00 -37.19
C ARG A 92 8.20 -5.90 -38.38
N MET A 93 8.96 -4.80 -38.48
CA MET A 93 9.92 -4.55 -39.55
C MET A 93 11.35 -4.52 -38.97
N ARG A 94 12.24 -5.19 -39.70
CA ARG A 94 13.69 -5.19 -39.38
C ARG A 94 14.27 -3.82 -39.66
N ARG A 95 15.46 -3.60 -39.13
CA ARG A 95 16.24 -2.40 -39.47
C ARG A 95 16.68 -2.43 -40.91
N CYS A 96 16.35 -1.37 -41.67
CA CYS A 96 16.78 -1.17 -43.03
C CYS A 96 17.69 0.05 -43.14
N GLY A 97 18.99 -0.15 -43.35
CA GLY A 97 19.96 0.95 -43.46
C GLY A 97 19.88 1.94 -42.27
N PRO A 98 19.58 3.23 -42.52
CA PRO A 98 19.43 4.25 -41.48
C PRO A 98 18.11 4.15 -40.68
N ILE A 99 17.12 3.36 -41.16
CA ILE A 99 15.81 3.21 -40.51
C ILE A 99 15.94 2.18 -39.36
N PRO A 100 15.68 2.55 -38.10
CA PRO A 100 15.64 1.61 -36.98
C PRO A 100 14.49 0.62 -37.08
N ALA A 101 14.50 -0.41 -36.22
CA ALA A 101 13.38 -1.34 -36.11
C ALA A 101 12.08 -0.58 -35.83
N LEU A 102 11.02 -0.92 -36.60
CA LEU A 102 9.71 -0.30 -36.56
C LEU A 102 8.66 -1.37 -36.32
N THR A 103 7.73 -1.10 -35.38
CA THR A 103 6.52 -1.91 -35.22
C THR A 103 5.30 -1.06 -35.58
N ILE A 104 4.43 -1.62 -36.44
CA ILE A 104 3.15 -1.01 -36.82
C ILE A 104 2.05 -1.88 -36.23
N PHE A 105 1.21 -1.28 -35.39
CA PHE A 105 -0.02 -1.89 -34.89
C PHE A 105 -1.17 -1.44 -35.81
N VAL A 106 -1.97 -2.38 -36.30
CA VAL A 106 -3.18 -2.11 -37.04
C VAL A 106 -4.36 -2.46 -36.15
N VAL A 107 -5.27 -1.53 -35.94
CA VAL A 107 -6.32 -1.67 -34.93
C VAL A 107 -7.70 -1.32 -35.52
N TYR A 108 -8.71 -2.08 -35.06
CA TYR A 108 -10.12 -1.84 -35.34
C TYR A 108 -10.89 -1.80 -34.03
N ALA A 109 -11.19 -0.62 -33.52
CA ALA A 109 -11.85 -0.45 -32.22
C ALA A 109 -13.36 -0.79 -32.32
N PRO A 110 -13.98 -1.26 -31.21
CA PRO A 110 -15.43 -1.41 -31.14
C PRO A 110 -16.15 -0.09 -31.37
N THR A 111 -17.34 -0.15 -32.01
CA THR A 111 -18.20 1.04 -32.20
C THR A 111 -18.91 1.43 -30.91
N SER A 112 -19.57 2.58 -30.88
CA SER A 112 -20.36 3.05 -29.74
C SER A 112 -21.56 2.17 -29.35
N SER A 113 -21.93 1.20 -30.23
CA SER A 113 -23.00 0.23 -29.99
C SER A 113 -22.57 -0.97 -29.10
N TYR A 114 -21.27 -1.14 -28.87
CA TYR A 114 -20.75 -2.21 -28.02
C TYR A 114 -20.79 -1.83 -26.56
N GLU A 115 -20.91 -2.84 -25.69
CA GLU A 115 -20.88 -2.66 -24.24
C GLU A 115 -19.55 -2.02 -23.79
N GLU A 116 -19.63 -1.19 -22.76
CA GLU A 116 -18.47 -0.45 -22.25
C GLU A 116 -17.29 -1.37 -21.88
N GLU A 117 -17.60 -2.58 -21.42
CA GLU A 117 -16.62 -3.60 -21.05
C GLU A 117 -15.82 -4.13 -22.24
N GLU A 118 -16.44 -4.30 -23.42
CA GLU A 118 -15.74 -4.74 -24.63
C GLU A 118 -14.80 -3.64 -25.15
N VAL A 119 -15.21 -2.39 -25.04
CA VAL A 119 -14.36 -1.24 -25.42
C VAL A 119 -13.15 -1.11 -24.51
N GLU A 120 -13.37 -1.28 -23.20
CA GLU A 120 -12.28 -1.22 -22.23
C GLU A 120 -11.30 -2.39 -22.41
N ALA A 121 -11.80 -3.61 -22.65
CA ALA A 121 -10.98 -4.78 -22.91
C ALA A 121 -10.08 -4.56 -24.14
N PHE A 122 -10.62 -3.95 -25.21
CA PHE A 122 -9.83 -3.59 -26.40
C PHE A 122 -8.66 -2.65 -26.07
N TYR A 123 -8.89 -1.57 -25.31
CA TYR A 123 -7.82 -0.64 -24.93
C TYR A 123 -6.82 -1.26 -23.97
N MET A 124 -7.25 -2.14 -23.07
CA MET A 124 -6.36 -2.90 -22.17
C MET A 124 -5.43 -3.83 -22.98
N ASP A 125 -5.98 -4.56 -23.94
CA ASP A 125 -5.20 -5.44 -24.81
C ASP A 125 -4.21 -4.63 -25.67
N LEU A 126 -4.65 -3.53 -26.28
CA LEU A 126 -3.79 -2.67 -27.05
C LEU A 126 -2.65 -2.06 -26.21
N GLU A 127 -2.95 -1.59 -25.00
CA GLU A 127 -1.93 -1.08 -24.08
C GLU A 127 -0.93 -2.18 -23.69
N LYS A 128 -1.40 -3.39 -23.38
CA LYS A 128 -0.57 -4.54 -23.05
C LYS A 128 0.39 -4.87 -24.20
N PHE A 129 -0.11 -5.06 -25.42
CA PHE A 129 0.73 -5.40 -26.58
C PHE A 129 1.69 -4.27 -26.94
N TYR A 130 1.25 -3.02 -26.79
CA TYR A 130 2.10 -1.87 -26.99
C TYR A 130 3.25 -1.80 -25.98
N GLN A 131 3.03 -2.14 -24.72
CA GLN A 131 4.05 -2.14 -23.66
C GLN A 131 5.03 -3.32 -23.78
N GLU A 132 4.55 -4.49 -24.20
CA GLU A 132 5.37 -5.69 -24.40
C GLU A 132 6.32 -5.55 -25.61
N ASP A 133 5.97 -4.75 -26.60
CA ASP A 133 6.81 -4.50 -27.75
C ASP A 133 7.97 -3.53 -27.40
N HIS A 134 9.17 -3.83 -27.86
CA HIS A 134 10.39 -3.09 -27.54
C HIS A 134 11.02 -2.37 -28.73
N ALA A 135 10.28 -2.25 -29.88
CA ALA A 135 10.75 -1.51 -31.03
C ALA A 135 10.99 -0.03 -30.69
N PHE A 136 11.99 0.55 -31.36
CA PHE A 136 12.35 1.95 -31.14
C PHE A 136 11.27 2.91 -31.65
N TYR A 137 10.75 2.65 -32.85
CA TYR A 137 9.60 3.34 -33.41
C TYR A 137 8.38 2.43 -33.36
N LYS A 138 7.30 2.97 -32.83
CA LYS A 138 5.99 2.31 -32.80
C LYS A 138 4.97 3.25 -33.39
N VAL A 139 4.22 2.75 -34.36
CA VAL A 139 3.12 3.46 -35.02
C VAL A 139 1.86 2.63 -34.83
N ILE A 140 0.77 3.25 -34.45
CA ILE A 140 -0.55 2.61 -34.35
C ILE A 140 -1.40 3.30 -35.38
N VAL A 141 -2.02 2.52 -36.25
CA VAL A 141 -2.89 2.99 -37.31
C VAL A 141 -4.18 2.19 -37.30
N GLY A 142 -5.28 2.78 -37.66
CA GLY A 142 -6.54 2.03 -37.76
C GLY A 142 -7.77 2.91 -37.58
N ASP A 143 -8.89 2.22 -37.61
CA ASP A 143 -10.20 2.77 -37.28
C ASP A 143 -10.48 2.63 -35.79
N PHE A 144 -10.57 3.75 -35.13
CA PHE A 144 -10.80 3.81 -33.68
C PHE A 144 -12.27 4.10 -33.31
N ASN A 145 -13.13 4.32 -34.32
CA ASN A 145 -14.52 4.73 -34.07
C ASN A 145 -14.66 5.91 -33.09
N ALA A 146 -13.64 6.77 -33.04
CA ALA A 146 -13.44 7.80 -32.06
C ALA A 146 -13.23 9.16 -32.74
N LYS A 147 -13.84 10.24 -32.19
CA LYS A 147 -13.63 11.60 -32.69
C LYS A 147 -12.73 12.36 -31.71
N VAL A 148 -11.57 12.80 -32.16
CA VAL A 148 -10.61 13.57 -31.38
C VAL A 148 -10.61 15.03 -31.84
N GLY A 149 -11.10 15.91 -31.00
CA GLY A 149 -11.11 17.35 -31.24
C GLY A 149 -9.78 18.04 -30.96
N PRO A 150 -9.71 19.37 -30.99
CA PRO A 150 -8.51 20.12 -30.63
C PRO A 150 -8.20 19.96 -29.14
N ARG A 151 -6.92 20.13 -28.78
CA ARG A 151 -6.46 20.15 -27.39
C ARG A 151 -7.24 21.17 -26.57
N ARG A 152 -7.79 20.77 -25.42
CA ARG A 152 -8.64 21.59 -24.54
C ARG A 152 -7.86 22.19 -23.37
N THR A 153 -6.88 21.45 -22.85
CA THR A 153 -6.11 21.86 -21.68
C THR A 153 -4.60 21.78 -21.94
N PRO A 154 -3.77 22.56 -21.22
CA PRO A 154 -2.31 22.51 -21.35
C PRO A 154 -1.73 21.12 -21.04
N GLU A 155 -2.41 20.32 -20.22
CA GLU A 155 -2.00 18.98 -19.80
C GLU A 155 -2.13 17.95 -20.92
N GLU A 156 -3.03 18.17 -21.90
CA GLU A 156 -3.20 17.29 -23.07
C GLU A 156 -2.08 17.48 -24.09
N LEU A 157 -0.82 17.43 -23.66
CA LEU A 157 0.38 17.70 -24.50
C LEU A 157 0.49 16.79 -25.72
N HIS A 158 -0.13 15.62 -25.69
CA HIS A 158 -0.08 14.60 -26.72
C HIS A 158 -1.14 14.78 -27.83
N ILE A 159 -2.12 15.65 -27.59
CA ILE A 159 -3.14 16.06 -28.57
C ILE A 159 -2.73 17.42 -29.16
N GLY A 160 -2.84 17.54 -30.48
CA GLY A 160 -2.54 18.80 -31.17
C GLY A 160 -3.71 19.79 -31.11
N THR A 161 -3.50 20.98 -31.69
CA THR A 161 -4.48 22.07 -31.71
C THR A 161 -5.49 21.97 -32.85
N HIS A 162 -5.37 20.95 -33.73
CA HIS A 162 -6.20 20.77 -34.88
C HIS A 162 -7.01 19.47 -34.75
N GLY A 163 -8.31 19.55 -34.65
CA GLY A 163 -9.27 18.43 -34.61
C GLY A 163 -10.65 18.95 -34.96
N LEU A 164 -11.63 18.07 -35.24
CA LEU A 164 -12.97 18.50 -35.55
C LEU A 164 -13.87 18.57 -34.31
N GLN A 165 -14.17 17.42 -33.74
CA GLN A 165 -15.12 17.28 -32.62
C GLN A 165 -14.66 16.21 -31.65
N TRP A 166 -15.13 16.28 -30.41
CA TRP A 166 -14.96 15.26 -29.39
C TRP A 166 -16.22 14.41 -29.25
N ASN A 167 -16.04 13.12 -29.00
CA ASN A 167 -17.07 12.22 -28.48
C ASN A 167 -16.50 11.36 -27.35
N ASP A 168 -17.31 10.54 -26.70
CA ASP A 168 -16.91 9.71 -25.56
C ASP A 168 -15.81 8.72 -25.93
N GLN A 169 -15.87 8.14 -27.14
CA GLN A 169 -14.83 7.25 -27.65
C GLN A 169 -13.50 8.01 -27.88
N GLY A 170 -13.58 9.26 -28.34
CA GLY A 170 -12.40 10.14 -28.49
C GLY A 170 -11.74 10.48 -27.16
N GLU A 171 -12.51 10.61 -26.10
CA GLU A 171 -11.96 10.81 -24.76
C GLU A 171 -11.18 9.57 -24.29
N ARG A 172 -11.70 8.37 -24.52
CA ARG A 172 -11.00 7.10 -24.23
C ARG A 172 -9.73 6.94 -25.05
N LEU A 173 -9.77 7.30 -26.31
CA LEU A 173 -8.58 7.30 -27.16
C LEU A 173 -7.53 8.29 -26.63
N SER A 174 -7.95 9.47 -26.20
CA SER A 174 -7.06 10.47 -25.56
C SER A 174 -6.43 9.94 -24.28
N GLU A 175 -7.18 9.21 -23.45
CA GLU A 175 -6.67 8.56 -22.24
C GLU A 175 -5.60 7.50 -22.57
N PHE A 176 -5.85 6.68 -23.57
CA PHE A 176 -4.86 5.70 -24.06
C PHE A 176 -3.58 6.40 -24.55
N ILE A 177 -3.72 7.47 -25.36
CA ILE A 177 -2.60 8.27 -25.86
C ILE A 177 -1.77 8.86 -24.73
N MET A 178 -2.42 9.41 -23.69
CA MET A 178 -1.73 9.95 -22.52
C MET A 178 -1.03 8.85 -21.71
N THR A 179 -1.67 7.69 -21.54
CA THR A 179 -1.12 6.55 -20.79
C THR A 179 0.14 5.99 -21.42
N THR A 180 0.07 5.77 -22.72
CA THR A 180 1.18 5.21 -23.49
C THR A 180 2.24 6.25 -23.83
N LYS A 181 1.99 7.53 -23.49
CA LYS A 181 2.85 8.69 -23.84
C LYS A 181 3.09 8.76 -25.35
N THR A 182 2.10 8.39 -26.11
CA THR A 182 2.07 8.49 -27.57
C THR A 182 1.47 9.83 -28.00
N ILE A 183 1.50 10.11 -29.27
CA ILE A 183 1.09 11.40 -29.85
C ILE A 183 0.05 11.14 -30.91
N HIS A 184 -1.06 11.83 -30.84
CA HIS A 184 -2.13 11.81 -31.82
C HIS A 184 -1.70 12.56 -33.09
N GLY A 185 -1.50 11.86 -34.18
CA GLY A 185 -0.93 12.40 -35.42
C GLY A 185 -1.87 13.36 -36.14
N ASN A 186 -3.14 12.99 -36.31
CA ASN A 186 -4.11 13.78 -37.07
C ASN A 186 -4.24 15.22 -36.53
N SER A 187 -4.25 15.41 -35.23
CA SER A 187 -4.42 16.72 -34.58
C SER A 187 -3.18 17.61 -34.65
N GLN A 188 -2.01 17.09 -35.06
CA GLN A 188 -0.78 17.87 -35.12
C GLN A 188 -0.71 18.79 -36.36
N PHE A 189 -1.51 18.50 -37.39
CA PHE A 189 -1.39 19.20 -38.66
C PHE A 189 -2.68 19.94 -39.02
N GLN A 190 -2.55 21.18 -39.48
CA GLN A 190 -3.65 21.96 -40.01
C GLN A 190 -4.03 21.44 -41.41
N LYS A 191 -5.26 20.99 -41.59
CA LYS A 191 -5.79 20.55 -42.88
C LYS A 191 -7.21 21.09 -43.05
N PRO A 192 -7.61 21.42 -44.30
CA PRO A 192 -9.01 21.76 -44.60
C PRO A 192 -9.91 20.56 -44.30
N SER A 193 -11.17 20.79 -43.97
CA SER A 193 -12.12 19.73 -43.58
C SER A 193 -12.27 18.66 -44.65
N SER A 194 -12.16 18.99 -45.93
CA SER A 194 -12.20 18.04 -47.07
C SER A 194 -11.07 17.02 -47.05
N LEU A 195 -9.94 17.28 -46.38
CA LEU A 195 -8.79 16.38 -46.26
C LEU A 195 -8.65 15.77 -44.84
N ARG A 196 -9.65 15.97 -43.97
CA ARG A 196 -9.64 15.42 -42.63
C ARG A 196 -10.58 14.25 -42.40
N TRP A 197 -11.84 14.37 -42.89
CA TRP A 197 -12.84 13.32 -42.62
C TRP A 197 -12.45 12.00 -43.32
N THR A 198 -12.62 10.93 -42.61
CA THR A 198 -12.24 9.59 -43.05
C THR A 198 -13.44 8.67 -43.30
N TRP A 199 -14.60 8.98 -42.75
CA TRP A 199 -15.82 8.21 -42.89
C TRP A 199 -17.03 9.08 -43.31
N GLU A 200 -17.86 8.57 -44.17
CA GLU A 200 -19.09 9.18 -44.63
C GLU A 200 -20.29 8.26 -44.37
N SER A 201 -21.38 8.77 -43.78
CA SER A 201 -22.60 8.00 -43.57
C SER A 201 -23.21 7.51 -44.87
N PRO A 202 -23.88 6.33 -44.91
CA PRO A 202 -24.47 5.76 -46.13
C PRO A 202 -25.43 6.68 -46.88
N GLY A 203 -26.05 7.65 -46.19
CA GLY A 203 -26.90 8.68 -46.77
C GLY A 203 -26.20 9.99 -47.11
N GLY A 204 -24.88 10.11 -46.97
CA GLY A 204 -24.10 11.33 -47.28
C GLY A 204 -24.30 12.49 -46.31
N GLY A 205 -25.15 12.34 -45.29
CA GLY A 205 -25.52 13.43 -44.37
C GLY A 205 -24.47 13.81 -43.32
N TYR A 206 -23.57 12.89 -42.97
CA TYR A 206 -22.56 13.07 -41.92
C TYR A 206 -21.18 12.62 -42.35
N ARG A 207 -20.15 13.38 -41.97
CA ARG A 207 -18.73 13.08 -42.23
C ARG A 207 -17.90 13.19 -40.94
N ASN A 208 -17.18 12.14 -40.62
CA ASN A 208 -16.42 12.03 -39.38
C ASN A 208 -14.95 11.69 -39.62
N GLU A 209 -14.07 12.14 -38.72
CA GLU A 209 -12.67 11.73 -38.65
C GLU A 209 -12.56 10.68 -37.52
N ILE A 210 -12.55 9.38 -37.88
CA ILE A 210 -12.55 8.24 -36.95
C ILE A 210 -11.38 7.29 -37.14
N ASP A 211 -10.66 7.39 -38.27
CA ASP A 211 -9.39 6.70 -38.48
C ASP A 211 -8.24 7.59 -37.99
N HIS A 212 -7.30 6.99 -37.25
CA HIS A 212 -6.22 7.75 -36.63
C HIS A 212 -4.86 7.12 -36.84
N ILE A 213 -3.83 7.99 -36.80
CA ILE A 213 -2.42 7.63 -36.79
C ILE A 213 -1.83 8.13 -35.46
N ILE A 214 -1.25 7.21 -34.67
CA ILE A 214 -0.69 7.48 -33.38
C ILE A 214 0.78 7.05 -33.38
N VAL A 215 1.68 7.86 -32.83
CA VAL A 215 3.12 7.64 -32.87
C VAL A 215 3.76 7.78 -31.49
N ASN A 216 4.81 7.02 -31.24
CA ASN A 216 5.56 7.17 -29.99
C ASN A 216 6.62 8.30 -30.01
N LYS A 217 6.87 8.88 -31.19
CA LYS A 217 7.91 9.92 -31.38
C LYS A 217 7.39 11.04 -32.28
N ARG A 218 7.22 12.24 -31.73
CA ARG A 218 6.64 13.39 -32.43
C ARG A 218 7.38 13.77 -33.71
N PHE A 219 8.72 13.75 -33.64
CA PHE A 219 9.56 14.24 -34.73
C PHE A 219 9.69 13.27 -35.93
N CYS A 220 9.19 12.05 -35.80
CA CYS A 220 9.20 11.14 -36.95
C CYS A 220 8.03 11.35 -37.93
N LEU A 221 6.96 11.99 -37.49
CA LEU A 221 5.76 12.25 -38.26
C LEU A 221 5.83 13.65 -38.89
N THR A 222 5.77 13.74 -40.20
CA THR A 222 5.95 14.99 -40.96
C THR A 222 4.65 15.50 -41.60
N ASP A 223 3.66 14.64 -41.80
CA ASP A 223 2.36 15.02 -42.38
C ASP A 223 1.31 13.93 -42.13
N VAL A 224 0.05 14.30 -41.98
CA VAL A 224 -1.12 13.39 -41.95
C VAL A 224 -2.25 14.01 -42.74
N GLY A 225 -2.87 13.22 -43.65
CA GLY A 225 -4.03 13.67 -44.39
C GLY A 225 -4.66 12.56 -45.26
N VAL A 226 -5.91 12.73 -45.60
CA VAL A 226 -6.68 11.82 -46.46
C VAL A 226 -6.17 11.85 -47.92
N VAL A 227 -6.22 10.73 -48.61
CA VAL A 227 -5.89 10.56 -50.03
C VAL A 227 -7.19 10.41 -50.85
N PRO A 228 -7.73 11.49 -51.41
CA PRO A 228 -9.06 11.47 -52.02
C PRO A 228 -9.18 10.58 -53.31
N LYS A 229 -8.05 10.30 -53.92
CA LYS A 229 -8.01 9.49 -55.16
C LYS A 229 -8.06 7.98 -54.91
N PHE A 230 -8.02 7.53 -53.68
CA PHE A 230 -8.07 6.11 -53.31
C PHE A 230 -9.51 5.74 -52.94
N TYR A 231 -10.12 4.83 -53.67
CA TYR A 231 -11.49 4.41 -53.43
C TYR A 231 -11.73 2.98 -53.95
N THR A 232 -12.28 2.09 -53.12
CA THR A 232 -12.61 0.68 -53.43
C THR A 232 -14.09 0.36 -53.12
N GLY A 233 -14.96 1.36 -53.06
CA GLY A 233 -16.35 1.15 -52.64
C GLY A 233 -16.64 1.16 -51.17
N SER A 234 -15.66 1.42 -50.31
CA SER A 234 -15.85 1.60 -48.88
C SER A 234 -16.40 2.98 -48.55
N ASP A 235 -17.13 3.08 -47.44
CA ASP A 235 -17.61 4.33 -46.84
C ASP A 235 -16.47 5.09 -46.11
N HIS A 236 -15.27 4.49 -46.03
CA HIS A 236 -14.07 5.11 -45.49
C HIS A 236 -13.14 5.62 -46.60
N ARG A 237 -12.29 6.57 -46.26
CA ARG A 237 -11.20 7.11 -47.03
C ARG A 237 -9.85 6.70 -46.48
N LEU A 238 -8.88 6.47 -47.33
CA LEU A 238 -7.51 6.15 -46.94
C LEU A 238 -6.85 7.36 -46.25
N LEU A 239 -6.38 7.19 -45.02
CA LEU A 239 -5.60 8.16 -44.29
C LEU A 239 -4.11 7.82 -44.40
N ARG A 240 -3.26 8.81 -44.72
CA ARG A 240 -1.83 8.62 -44.94
C ARG A 240 -1.02 9.49 -43.98
N GLY A 241 -0.09 8.87 -43.24
CA GLY A 241 0.98 9.52 -42.54
C GLY A 241 2.29 9.49 -43.32
N ARG A 242 3.00 10.60 -43.34
CA ARG A 242 4.37 10.69 -43.90
C ARG A 242 5.38 10.70 -42.76
N PHE A 243 6.41 9.85 -42.84
CA PHE A 243 7.39 9.63 -41.80
C PHE A 243 8.81 9.87 -42.29
N SER A 244 9.63 10.49 -41.37
CA SER A 244 11.08 10.65 -41.52
C SER A 244 11.79 10.05 -40.32
N PHE A 245 12.43 8.90 -40.51
CA PHE A 245 13.13 8.17 -39.45
C PHE A 245 14.63 8.49 -39.44
N THR A 246 15.04 9.64 -38.90
CA THR A 246 16.45 10.07 -38.85
C THR A 246 17.03 9.97 -37.41
N ARG A 247 18.25 9.46 -37.32
CA ARG A 247 18.92 9.04 -36.08
C ARG A 247 19.63 10.15 -35.29
N ARG A 248 19.89 11.35 -35.89
CA ARG A 248 20.85 12.33 -35.34
C ARG A 248 20.34 13.17 -34.16
N ALA A 249 19.05 13.48 -34.08
CA ALA A 249 18.51 14.37 -33.05
C ALA A 249 18.26 13.69 -31.68
N GLU A 250 18.05 12.38 -31.62
CA GLU A 250 17.63 11.66 -30.42
C GLU A 250 18.77 11.18 -29.50
N LYS A 251 20.01 11.02 -29.99
CA LYS A 251 21.14 10.68 -29.13
C LYS A 251 21.43 11.76 -28.09
N ALA A 252 21.24 13.03 -28.46
CA ALA A 252 21.46 14.15 -27.55
C ALA A 252 20.35 14.30 -26.48
N ALA A 253 19.09 13.99 -26.84
CA ALA A 253 17.96 14.03 -25.91
C ALA A 253 18.00 12.87 -24.90
N LYS A 254 18.38 11.66 -25.33
CA LYS A 254 18.44 10.47 -24.47
C LYS A 254 19.56 10.55 -23.41
N PHE A 255 20.62 11.32 -23.65
CA PHE A 255 21.65 11.60 -22.66
C PHE A 255 21.20 12.64 -21.61
N ARG A 256 20.24 13.51 -21.93
CA ARG A 256 19.68 14.50 -21.00
C ARG A 256 18.60 13.92 -20.05
N GLU A 257 17.92 12.82 -20.40
CA GLU A 257 16.86 12.23 -19.57
C GLU A 257 17.32 11.22 -18.51
N ARG A 258 18.58 10.81 -18.51
CA ARG A 258 19.17 10.12 -17.36
C ARG A 258 19.63 11.17 -16.35
N ASN A 259 18.67 11.75 -15.62
CA ASN A 259 19.02 12.50 -14.42
C ASN A 259 19.82 11.57 -13.50
N PRO A 260 21.14 11.83 -13.32
CA PRO A 260 21.88 11.12 -12.27
C PRO A 260 21.13 11.39 -10.96
N ARG A 261 20.91 10.35 -10.15
CA ARG A 261 20.31 10.55 -8.83
C ARG A 261 21.27 11.43 -8.05
N THR A 262 20.88 12.67 -7.84
CA THR A 262 21.61 13.61 -7.01
C THR A 262 21.50 13.16 -5.54
N THR A 263 22.58 13.26 -4.80
CA THR A 263 22.59 13.16 -3.34
C THR A 263 22.94 14.53 -2.79
N ILE A 264 22.23 14.92 -1.75
CA ILE A 264 22.52 16.15 -1.04
C ILE A 264 23.75 15.89 -0.14
N ASN A 265 24.75 16.73 -0.24
CA ASN A 265 25.84 16.82 0.74
C ASN A 265 25.28 17.57 1.96
N TRP A 266 25.04 16.86 3.04
CA TRP A 266 24.38 17.42 4.22
C TRP A 266 25.24 18.41 4.97
N ASP A 267 26.57 18.28 4.92
CA ASP A 267 27.50 19.23 5.56
C ASP A 267 27.49 20.56 4.81
N LEU A 268 27.57 20.51 3.46
CA LEU A 268 27.43 21.69 2.62
C LEU A 268 26.05 22.33 2.75
N PHE A 269 24.99 21.51 2.81
CA PHE A 269 23.63 21.99 3.06
C PHE A 269 23.55 22.76 4.38
N ALA A 270 24.09 22.21 5.48
CA ALA A 270 24.07 22.85 6.78
C ALA A 270 24.84 24.19 6.78
N THR A 271 25.98 24.23 6.08
CA THR A 271 26.76 25.48 5.92
C THR A 271 25.97 26.53 5.15
N LEU A 272 25.40 26.16 3.99
CA LEU A 272 24.58 27.08 3.17
C LEU A 272 23.33 27.56 3.91
N ALA A 273 22.67 26.66 4.62
CA ALA A 273 21.48 26.97 5.43
C ALA A 273 21.82 27.88 6.62
N GLY A 274 23.11 27.93 7.05
CA GLY A 274 23.58 28.83 8.10
C GLY A 274 23.64 30.31 7.72
N PHE A 275 23.60 30.64 6.41
CA PHE A 275 23.53 32.02 5.92
C PHE A 275 22.10 32.58 5.91
N TRP A 276 21.25 32.05 6.78
CA TRP A 276 19.89 32.54 6.97
C TRP A 276 19.85 33.83 7.76
N GLU A 277 19.26 34.86 7.20
CA GLU A 277 18.97 36.10 7.91
C GLU A 277 17.54 36.04 8.47
N ASP A 278 17.46 36.01 9.80
CA ASP A 278 16.18 35.91 10.50
C ASP A 278 15.51 37.28 10.62
N SER A 279 14.79 37.69 9.58
CA SER A 279 13.94 38.87 9.59
C SER A 279 12.48 38.45 9.76
N ALA A 280 11.83 38.97 10.79
CA ALA A 280 10.40 38.80 11.00
C ALA A 280 9.63 39.54 9.89
N MET A 281 8.61 38.88 9.32
CA MET A 281 7.71 39.46 8.31
C MET A 281 6.29 39.54 8.91
N ASP A 282 5.52 40.50 8.49
CA ASP A 282 4.13 40.66 8.99
C ASP A 282 3.23 39.51 8.52
N ASN A 283 3.45 39.01 7.30
CA ASN A 283 2.67 37.94 6.69
C ASN A 283 3.27 36.56 6.99
N ILE A 284 2.50 35.73 7.73
CA ILE A 284 2.88 34.35 8.09
C ILE A 284 3.12 33.47 6.85
N ASP A 285 2.33 33.64 5.80
CA ASP A 285 2.44 32.82 4.59
C ASP A 285 3.75 33.12 3.84
N GLU A 286 4.09 34.40 3.68
CA GLU A 286 5.32 34.85 3.01
C GLU A 286 6.56 34.44 3.80
N GLU A 287 6.52 34.55 5.12
CA GLU A 287 7.62 34.16 6.00
C GLU A 287 7.89 32.64 5.91
N TYR A 288 6.81 31.82 5.87
CA TYR A 288 6.93 30.38 5.68
C TYR A 288 7.44 30.03 4.29
N ASP A 289 6.94 30.68 3.24
CA ASP A 289 7.37 30.45 1.86
C ASP A 289 8.86 30.76 1.68
N ARG A 290 9.33 31.89 2.22
CA ARG A 290 10.75 32.26 2.23
C ARG A 290 11.63 31.21 2.90
N LEU A 291 11.19 30.65 4.04
CA LEU A 291 11.91 29.56 4.72
C LEU A 291 11.98 28.31 3.85
N VAL A 292 10.87 27.90 3.23
CA VAL A 292 10.80 26.71 2.36
C VAL A 292 11.67 26.89 1.11
N GLU A 293 11.63 28.06 0.47
CA GLU A 293 12.47 28.40 -0.69
C GLU A 293 13.95 28.37 -0.34
N HIS A 294 14.35 28.98 0.78
CA HIS A 294 15.74 28.94 1.23
C HIS A 294 16.24 27.51 1.44
N LEU A 295 15.44 26.65 2.10
CA LEU A 295 15.82 25.25 2.28
C LEU A 295 15.94 24.49 0.96
N HIS A 296 15.10 24.79 -0.03
CA HIS A 296 15.20 24.21 -1.36
C HIS A 296 16.43 24.68 -2.13
N ASP A 297 16.76 25.96 -2.07
CA ASP A 297 17.93 26.53 -2.74
C ASP A 297 19.22 25.98 -2.15
N CYS A 298 19.31 25.91 -0.82
CA CYS A 298 20.43 25.25 -0.14
C CYS A 298 20.56 23.79 -0.53
N ALA A 299 19.45 23.05 -0.59
CA ALA A 299 19.45 21.65 -1.02
C ALA A 299 19.90 21.49 -2.47
N LYS A 300 19.45 22.38 -3.38
CA LYS A 300 19.83 22.38 -4.79
C LYS A 300 21.30 22.72 -5.00
N LYS A 301 21.83 23.71 -4.28
CA LYS A 301 23.24 24.06 -4.31
C LYS A 301 24.14 22.97 -3.70
N ALA A 302 23.65 22.23 -2.72
CA ALA A 302 24.35 21.12 -2.08
C ALA A 302 24.21 19.77 -2.83
N GLU A 303 23.52 19.75 -3.98
CA GLU A 303 23.39 18.53 -4.78
C GLU A 303 24.73 18.12 -5.39
N SER A 304 25.10 16.86 -5.14
CA SER A 304 26.27 16.22 -5.76
C SER A 304 25.87 15.01 -6.58
N PHE A 305 26.61 14.74 -7.64
CA PHE A 305 26.38 13.56 -8.45
C PHE A 305 26.81 12.30 -7.71
N LYS A 306 25.88 11.39 -7.47
CA LYS A 306 26.22 10.07 -6.93
C LYS A 306 26.76 9.19 -8.04
N THR A 307 28.00 8.73 -7.94
CA THR A 307 28.49 7.59 -8.69
C THR A 307 27.69 6.36 -8.22
N THR A 308 26.66 6.00 -8.98
CA THR A 308 25.89 4.79 -8.66
C THR A 308 26.75 3.57 -8.93
N LYS A 309 27.01 2.72 -7.92
CA LYS A 309 27.51 1.35 -8.14
C LYS A 309 26.68 0.71 -9.26
N ARG A 310 27.33 0.13 -10.26
CA ARG A 310 26.67 -0.51 -11.39
C ARG A 310 25.70 -1.57 -10.85
N ARG A 311 24.48 -1.61 -11.42
CA ARG A 311 23.44 -2.54 -10.96
C ARG A 311 23.57 -3.94 -11.56
N LEU A 312 24.31 -4.04 -12.64
CA LEU A 312 24.51 -5.27 -13.41
C LEU A 312 26.02 -5.57 -13.44
N SER A 313 26.34 -6.86 -13.44
CA SER A 313 27.71 -7.35 -13.59
C SER A 313 28.32 -7.00 -14.95
N LEU A 314 29.62 -7.06 -15.06
CA LEU A 314 30.32 -6.82 -16.32
C LEU A 314 29.91 -7.88 -17.36
N GLU A 315 29.72 -9.12 -16.94
CA GLU A 315 29.26 -10.25 -17.78
C GLU A 315 27.87 -9.99 -18.37
N THR A 316 26.93 -9.54 -17.55
CA THR A 316 25.58 -9.18 -18.01
C THR A 316 25.62 -8.01 -18.98
N LEU A 317 26.47 -7.00 -18.73
CA LEU A 317 26.63 -5.88 -19.65
C LEU A 317 27.24 -6.30 -20.98
N GLU A 318 28.16 -7.27 -20.98
CA GLU A 318 28.75 -7.84 -22.17
C GLU A 318 27.72 -8.67 -22.97
N LEU A 319 26.91 -9.50 -22.31
CA LEU A 319 25.78 -10.19 -22.95
C LEU A 319 24.80 -9.21 -23.62
N ILE A 320 24.52 -8.08 -22.95
CA ILE A 320 23.67 -7.02 -23.51
C ILE A 320 24.34 -6.40 -24.77
N ARG A 321 25.66 -6.21 -24.75
CA ARG A 321 26.44 -5.69 -25.88
C ARG A 321 26.42 -6.68 -27.05
N GLN A 322 26.71 -7.97 -26.79
CA GLN A 322 26.67 -9.04 -27.78
C GLN A 322 25.29 -9.19 -28.43
N ARG A 323 24.22 -9.18 -27.62
CA ARG A 323 22.85 -9.14 -28.12
C ARG A 323 22.60 -7.92 -29.03
N GLY A 324 23.16 -6.76 -28.65
CA GLY A 324 23.09 -5.55 -29.49
C GLY A 324 23.81 -5.70 -30.80
N ALA A 325 24.98 -6.35 -30.82
CA ALA A 325 25.78 -6.63 -32.01
C ALA A 325 25.08 -7.68 -32.92
N ALA A 326 24.63 -8.80 -32.37
CA ALA A 326 23.90 -9.83 -33.11
C ALA A 326 22.62 -9.27 -33.74
N ARG A 327 21.88 -8.39 -33.03
CA ARG A 327 20.72 -7.69 -33.57
C ARG A 327 21.08 -6.72 -34.67
N ALA A 328 22.24 -6.08 -34.59
CA ALA A 328 22.72 -5.16 -35.63
C ALA A 328 23.18 -5.92 -36.90
N ALA A 329 23.71 -7.14 -36.74
CA ALA A 329 24.11 -8.04 -37.81
C ALA A 329 22.94 -8.81 -38.48
N GLY A 330 21.69 -8.66 -37.95
CA GLY A 330 20.51 -9.33 -38.48
C GLY A 330 20.38 -10.81 -38.13
N ASN A 331 21.28 -11.36 -37.29
CA ASN A 331 21.22 -12.76 -36.85
C ASN A 331 20.12 -12.97 -35.80
N GLN A 332 18.98 -13.48 -36.20
CA GLN A 332 17.78 -13.65 -35.36
C GLN A 332 17.95 -14.77 -34.33
N GLU A 333 18.52 -15.90 -34.70
CA GLU A 333 18.71 -17.04 -33.78
C GLU A 333 19.63 -16.65 -32.62
N LEU A 334 20.79 -16.08 -32.93
CA LEU A 334 21.74 -15.62 -31.95
C LEU A 334 21.14 -14.49 -31.07
N THR A 335 20.35 -13.59 -31.67
CA THR A 335 19.66 -12.52 -30.93
C THR A 335 18.63 -13.11 -29.94
N SER A 336 17.90 -14.15 -30.33
CA SER A 336 16.91 -14.82 -29.45
C SER A 336 17.60 -15.55 -28.30
N VAL A 337 18.65 -16.31 -28.55
CA VAL A 337 19.46 -16.99 -27.52
C VAL A 337 20.04 -15.98 -26.55
N LEU A 338 20.73 -14.95 -27.05
CA LEU A 338 21.32 -13.91 -26.21
C LEU A 338 20.25 -13.10 -25.45
N ALA A 339 19.05 -12.91 -25.97
CA ALA A 339 17.95 -12.28 -25.26
C ALA A 339 17.46 -13.11 -24.08
N ARG A 340 17.45 -14.45 -24.20
CA ARG A 340 17.16 -15.36 -23.08
C ARG A 340 18.24 -15.29 -22.03
N LEU A 341 19.51 -15.46 -22.42
CA LEU A 341 20.66 -15.38 -21.53
C LEU A 341 20.74 -14.02 -20.79
N CYS A 342 20.53 -12.91 -21.50
CA CYS A 342 20.45 -11.58 -20.88
C CYS A 342 19.35 -11.48 -19.83
N ARG A 343 18.17 -12.05 -20.06
CA ARG A 343 17.06 -12.02 -19.09
C ARG A 343 17.40 -12.83 -17.84
N GLU A 344 18.03 -13.98 -18.01
CA GLU A 344 18.47 -14.83 -16.90
C GLU A 344 19.59 -14.15 -16.10
N ALA A 345 20.62 -13.64 -16.75
CA ALA A 345 21.72 -12.91 -16.13
C ALA A 345 21.26 -11.64 -15.40
N ILE A 346 20.38 -10.82 -16.00
CA ILE A 346 19.79 -9.65 -15.34
C ILE A 346 18.99 -10.06 -14.10
N LYS A 347 18.23 -11.16 -14.18
CA LYS A 347 17.44 -11.67 -13.06
C LYS A 347 18.36 -12.12 -11.91
N GLU A 348 19.44 -12.78 -12.22
CA GLU A 348 20.41 -13.24 -11.21
C GLU A 348 21.18 -12.08 -10.59
N ASP A 349 21.71 -11.13 -11.37
CA ASP A 349 22.36 -9.90 -10.88
C ASP A 349 21.45 -9.11 -9.93
N LEU A 350 20.17 -8.94 -10.29
CA LEU A 350 19.22 -8.23 -9.45
C LEU A 350 18.90 -9.01 -8.16
N LYS A 351 18.92 -10.34 -8.21
CA LYS A 351 18.74 -11.22 -7.06
C LYS A 351 19.96 -11.19 -6.14
N GLU A 352 21.17 -11.24 -6.73
CA GLU A 352 22.43 -11.08 -6.00
C GLU A 352 22.50 -9.75 -5.27
N ARG A 353 22.24 -8.66 -5.97
CA ARG A 353 22.26 -7.35 -5.37
C ARG A 353 21.26 -7.15 -4.25
N ARG A 354 20.06 -7.79 -4.36
CA ARG A 354 19.10 -7.82 -3.24
C ARG A 354 19.69 -8.55 -2.04
N ALA A 355 20.34 -9.70 -2.28
CA ALA A 355 20.95 -10.47 -1.23
C ALA A 355 22.11 -9.73 -0.56
N GLU A 356 22.98 -9.05 -1.32
CA GLU A 356 24.07 -8.21 -0.79
C GLU A 356 23.55 -7.09 0.12
N VAL A 357 22.59 -6.29 -0.36
CA VAL A 357 22.06 -5.16 0.43
C VAL A 357 21.34 -5.64 1.69
N LEU A 358 20.70 -6.81 1.63
CA LEU A 358 20.07 -7.40 2.81
C LEU A 358 21.12 -8.01 3.77
N ALA A 359 22.21 -8.57 3.25
CA ALA A 359 23.35 -9.04 4.05
C ALA A 359 24.08 -7.86 4.71
N GLU A 360 24.41 -6.79 3.95
CA GLU A 360 24.99 -5.56 4.48
C GLU A 360 24.10 -4.94 5.59
N ALA A 361 22.78 -4.95 5.40
CA ALA A 361 21.86 -4.45 6.41
C ALA A 361 21.84 -5.33 7.67
N ALA A 362 21.95 -6.65 7.51
CA ALA A 362 22.01 -7.59 8.62
C ALA A 362 23.33 -7.49 9.40
N GLU A 363 24.45 -7.39 8.71
CA GLU A 363 25.78 -7.17 9.31
C GLU A 363 25.87 -5.85 10.06
N ALA A 364 25.23 -4.81 9.52
CA ALA A 364 25.12 -3.50 10.16
C ALA A 364 24.07 -3.45 11.28
N GLY A 365 23.44 -4.56 11.68
CA GLY A 365 22.39 -4.63 12.69
C GLY A 365 21.10 -3.88 12.31
N LYS A 366 20.93 -3.54 11.03
CA LYS A 366 19.73 -2.82 10.53
C LYS A 366 18.60 -3.79 10.25
N SER A 367 17.37 -3.34 10.47
CA SER A 367 16.17 -4.14 10.19
C SER A 367 16.09 -4.54 8.71
N ILE A 368 16.09 -5.85 8.44
CA ILE A 368 15.93 -6.42 7.10
C ILE A 368 14.58 -6.05 6.49
N ARG A 369 13.53 -5.98 7.30
CA ARG A 369 12.22 -5.51 6.86
C ARG A 369 12.31 -4.10 6.29
N TYR A 370 13.17 -3.27 6.85
CA TYR A 370 13.40 -1.90 6.39
C TYR A 370 14.21 -1.87 5.09
N ALA A 371 15.33 -2.61 5.02
CA ALA A 371 16.14 -2.71 3.81
C ALA A 371 15.35 -3.31 2.63
N ARG A 372 14.47 -4.27 2.90
CA ARG A 372 13.57 -4.86 1.89
C ARG A 372 12.53 -3.87 1.35
N ARG A 373 12.11 -2.88 2.14
CA ARG A 373 11.20 -1.82 1.68
C ARG A 373 11.78 -1.02 0.51
N ASP A 374 13.09 -0.83 0.48
CA ASP A 374 13.75 -0.06 -0.57
C ASP A 374 13.68 -0.75 -1.94
N PHE A 375 13.45 -2.08 -1.97
CA PHE A 375 13.27 -2.86 -3.19
C PHE A 375 11.81 -3.16 -3.55
N ALA A 376 10.91 -3.03 -2.59
CA ALA A 376 9.50 -3.30 -2.82
C ALA A 376 8.86 -2.10 -3.54
N SER A 377 8.76 -2.17 -4.86
CA SER A 377 7.87 -1.29 -5.62
C SER A 377 6.42 -1.63 -5.25
N ARG A 378 5.93 -1.00 -4.18
CA ARG A 378 4.55 -1.16 -3.71
C ARG A 378 3.60 -0.25 -4.47
N LYS A 379 3.63 -0.28 -5.79
CA LYS A 379 2.52 0.26 -6.58
C LYS A 379 1.44 -0.81 -6.64
N THR A 380 0.46 -0.72 -5.78
CA THR A 380 -0.80 -1.42 -6.00
C THR A 380 -1.36 -0.87 -7.31
N ARG A 381 -1.38 -1.68 -8.35
CA ARG A 381 -2.02 -1.28 -9.60
C ARG A 381 -3.52 -1.39 -9.36
N MET A 382 -4.18 -0.26 -9.25
CA MET A 382 -5.63 -0.16 -9.26
C MET A 382 -6.05 -0.37 -10.73
N THR A 383 -6.65 -1.51 -11.03
CA THR A 383 -7.03 -1.90 -12.40
C THR A 383 -8.49 -1.60 -12.70
N ALA A 384 -9.37 -1.75 -11.71
CA ALA A 384 -10.78 -1.43 -11.78
C ALA A 384 -11.30 -1.08 -10.40
N LEU A 385 -12.40 -0.34 -10.31
CA LEU A 385 -13.14 -0.08 -9.06
C LEU A 385 -14.63 -0.37 -9.28
N ARG A 386 -15.30 -0.87 -8.25
CA ARG A 386 -16.75 -1.06 -8.26
C ARG A 386 -17.45 0.26 -7.93
N ASN A 387 -18.47 0.58 -8.72
CA ASN A 387 -19.39 1.66 -8.39
C ASN A 387 -20.37 1.20 -7.27
N PRO A 388 -21.18 2.11 -6.68
CA PRO A 388 -22.18 1.75 -5.67
C PRO A 388 -23.21 0.71 -6.15
N LYS A 389 -23.43 0.55 -7.44
CA LYS A 389 -24.33 -0.45 -8.05
C LYS A 389 -23.66 -1.83 -8.22
N GLY A 390 -22.39 -2.01 -7.80
CA GLY A 390 -21.66 -3.27 -7.87
C GLY A 390 -20.92 -3.53 -9.18
N THR A 391 -21.08 -2.68 -10.21
CA THR A 391 -20.42 -2.82 -11.52
C THR A 391 -18.95 -2.41 -11.43
N ALA A 392 -18.04 -3.23 -11.98
CA ALA A 392 -16.62 -2.92 -12.02
C ALA A 392 -16.32 -1.95 -13.18
N ILE A 393 -15.78 -0.79 -12.87
CA ILE A 393 -15.36 0.24 -13.82
C ILE A 393 -13.84 0.25 -13.91
N ALA A 394 -13.31 0.00 -15.10
CA ALA A 394 -11.88 -0.02 -15.39
C ALA A 394 -11.39 1.29 -16.02
N SER A 395 -12.31 2.14 -16.55
CA SER A 395 -11.92 3.43 -17.10
C SER A 395 -11.35 4.34 -16.01
N ARG A 396 -10.23 5.00 -16.29
CA ARG A 396 -9.54 5.85 -15.31
C ARG A 396 -10.41 7.01 -14.83
N ARG A 397 -11.14 7.62 -15.75
CA ARG A 397 -12.06 8.72 -15.44
C ARG A 397 -13.21 8.24 -14.55
N GLY A 398 -13.77 7.05 -14.85
CA GLY A 398 -14.78 6.41 -14.01
C GLY A 398 -14.24 6.06 -12.63
N MET A 399 -13.01 5.51 -12.54
CA MET A 399 -12.36 5.25 -11.26
C MET A 399 -12.05 6.53 -10.48
N GLU A 400 -11.60 7.62 -11.16
CA GLU A 400 -11.39 8.93 -10.55
C GLU A 400 -12.71 9.50 -9.98
N LYS A 401 -13.83 9.33 -10.70
CA LYS A 401 -15.16 9.72 -10.21
C LYS A 401 -15.55 8.91 -8.97
N ILE A 402 -15.40 7.58 -8.99
CA ILE A 402 -15.68 6.73 -7.82
C ILE A 402 -14.85 7.15 -6.61
N ILE A 403 -13.56 7.46 -6.82
CA ILE A 403 -12.67 7.95 -5.77
C ILE A 403 -13.15 9.31 -5.25
N TYR A 404 -13.51 10.22 -6.12
CA TYR A 404 -14.03 11.53 -5.74
C TYR A 404 -15.32 11.40 -4.93
N ASP A 405 -16.30 10.68 -5.45
CA ASP A 405 -17.61 10.52 -4.81
C ASP A 405 -17.44 9.85 -3.42
N PHE A 406 -16.64 8.78 -3.32
CA PHE A 406 -16.43 8.06 -2.06
C PHE A 406 -15.70 8.88 -1.00
N TYR A 407 -14.60 9.56 -1.36
CA TYR A 407 -13.83 10.32 -0.37
C TYR A 407 -14.43 11.69 -0.08
N SER A 408 -15.17 12.30 -1.00
CA SER A 408 -15.96 13.51 -0.72
C SER A 408 -17.05 13.21 0.30
N ASP A 409 -17.77 12.11 0.16
CA ASP A 409 -18.76 11.66 1.14
C ASP A 409 -18.09 11.30 2.48
N LEU A 410 -16.99 10.53 2.46
CA LEU A 410 -16.28 10.11 3.68
C LEU A 410 -15.79 11.30 4.51
N PHE A 411 -15.28 12.35 3.88
CA PHE A 411 -14.72 13.52 4.55
C PHE A 411 -15.70 14.68 4.73
N ASP A 412 -16.92 14.56 4.23
CA ASP A 412 -17.97 15.53 4.51
C ASP A 412 -18.54 15.33 5.92
N SER A 413 -19.01 16.41 6.55
CA SER A 413 -19.67 16.35 7.86
C SER A 413 -21.08 15.80 7.70
N HIS A 414 -21.38 14.70 8.40
CA HIS A 414 -22.71 14.08 8.42
C HIS A 414 -23.49 14.41 9.69
N VAL A 415 -22.80 14.84 10.75
CA VAL A 415 -23.40 15.26 12.02
C VAL A 415 -23.06 16.72 12.23
N HIS A 416 -24.04 17.58 12.10
CA HIS A 416 -23.87 19.03 12.30
C HIS A 416 -23.89 19.34 13.79
N LEU A 417 -22.71 19.25 14.40
CA LEU A 417 -22.52 19.68 15.78
C LEU A 417 -22.50 21.23 15.85
N PRO A 418 -23.10 21.82 16.90
CA PRO A 418 -22.97 23.27 17.12
C PRO A 418 -21.50 23.58 17.42
N LEU A 419 -21.09 24.81 17.08
CA LEU A 419 -19.76 25.30 17.39
C LEU A 419 -19.54 25.26 18.91
N HIS A 420 -18.55 24.49 19.36
CA HIS A 420 -18.22 24.39 20.78
C HIS A 420 -17.58 25.70 21.25
N HIS A 421 -18.21 26.33 22.27
CA HIS A 421 -17.68 27.52 22.89
C HIS A 421 -16.58 27.16 23.87
N LEU A 422 -15.35 27.55 23.56
CA LEU A 422 -14.18 27.27 24.39
C LEU A 422 -14.21 28.13 25.66
N ARG A 423 -13.80 27.52 26.77
CA ARG A 423 -13.64 28.23 28.04
C ARG A 423 -12.50 29.26 27.92
N GLU A 424 -12.67 30.44 28.48
CA GLU A 424 -11.55 31.34 28.65
C GLU A 424 -10.77 30.95 29.90
N ASP A 425 -9.65 30.27 29.70
CA ASP A 425 -8.82 29.74 30.80
C ASP A 425 -7.76 30.71 31.30
N GLY A 426 -7.56 31.82 30.59
CA GLY A 426 -6.54 32.82 30.92
C GLY A 426 -5.08 32.33 30.93
N GLN A 427 -4.85 31.11 30.48
CA GLN A 427 -3.50 30.51 30.48
C GLN A 427 -2.64 31.09 29.37
N VAL A 428 -1.52 31.70 29.74
CA VAL A 428 -0.51 32.15 28.79
C VAL A 428 0.37 30.96 28.41
N ILE A 429 0.37 30.62 27.13
CA ILE A 429 1.23 29.54 26.63
C ILE A 429 2.68 30.01 26.57
N PRO A 430 3.63 29.24 27.16
CA PRO A 430 5.04 29.59 27.12
C PRO A 430 5.59 29.53 25.69
N GLU A 431 6.58 30.36 25.40
CA GLU A 431 7.32 30.35 24.13
C GLU A 431 7.89 28.97 23.80
N VAL A 432 8.00 28.69 22.50
CA VAL A 432 8.60 27.43 22.03
C VAL A 432 10.13 27.55 22.10
N LEU A 433 10.72 26.65 22.89
CA LEU A 433 12.16 26.64 23.05
C LEU A 433 12.89 25.92 21.89
N PRO A 434 14.09 26.38 21.50
CA PRO A 434 14.92 25.66 20.53
C PRO A 434 15.23 24.21 20.90
N SER A 435 15.28 23.89 22.20
CA SER A 435 15.43 22.52 22.71
C SER A 435 14.25 21.62 22.39
N GLU A 436 13.01 22.13 22.42
CA GLU A 436 11.81 21.40 22.04
C GLU A 436 11.81 21.08 20.55
N ILE A 437 12.24 22.04 19.71
CA ILE A 437 12.41 21.83 18.27
C ILE A 437 13.44 20.73 18.01
N ARG A 438 14.62 20.76 18.67
CA ARG A 438 15.64 19.71 18.51
C ARG A 438 15.09 18.34 18.94
N HIS A 439 14.41 18.28 20.07
CA HIS A 439 13.80 17.03 20.56
C HIS A 439 12.77 16.47 19.56
N ALA A 440 11.90 17.34 19.04
CA ALA A 440 10.90 16.95 18.06
C ALA A 440 11.54 16.47 16.74
N ILE A 441 12.59 17.14 16.22
CA ILE A 441 13.35 16.73 15.04
C ILE A 441 13.94 15.33 15.20
N MET A 442 14.51 15.01 16.40
CA MET A 442 15.07 13.68 16.65
C MET A 442 14.03 12.57 16.57
N SER A 443 12.78 12.85 16.93
CA SER A 443 11.67 11.89 16.85
C SER A 443 11.25 11.54 15.42
N VAL A 444 11.55 12.40 14.42
CA VAL A 444 11.15 12.20 13.02
C VAL A 444 11.98 11.11 12.36
N ARG A 445 11.33 10.18 11.67
CA ARG A 445 12.00 9.06 10.98
C ARG A 445 12.56 9.51 9.63
N ASN A 446 13.81 9.16 9.36
CA ASN A 446 14.45 9.38 8.06
C ASN A 446 13.73 8.61 6.94
N ARG A 447 13.87 9.07 5.70
CA ARG A 447 13.33 8.46 4.47
C ARG A 447 11.80 8.30 4.47
N THR A 448 11.09 9.15 5.20
CA THR A 448 9.65 9.27 5.06
C THR A 448 9.31 10.16 3.86
N ALA A 449 8.13 9.91 3.25
CA ALA A 449 7.69 10.72 2.11
C ALA A 449 7.45 12.18 2.56
N PRO A 450 7.91 13.17 1.77
CA PRO A 450 7.65 14.57 2.05
C PRO A 450 6.19 14.94 1.76
N GLY A 451 5.76 16.06 2.32
CA GLY A 451 4.48 16.70 2.02
C GLY A 451 4.50 17.46 0.67
N PRO A 452 3.48 18.33 0.44
CA PRO A 452 3.39 19.17 -0.75
C PRO A 452 4.61 20.09 -0.93
N ASP A 453 5.15 20.63 0.16
CA ASP A 453 6.35 21.47 0.24
C ASP A 453 7.67 20.76 -0.10
N ARG A 454 7.65 19.44 -0.30
CA ARG A 454 8.81 18.60 -0.63
C ARG A 454 9.96 18.62 0.38
N ILE A 455 9.80 19.22 1.55
CA ILE A 455 10.78 19.17 2.63
C ILE A 455 10.86 17.75 3.19
N ARG A 456 12.08 17.21 3.32
CA ARG A 456 12.33 15.86 3.85
C ARG A 456 12.83 15.93 5.29
N PRO A 457 12.64 14.87 6.08
CA PRO A 457 13.18 14.80 7.45
C PRO A 457 14.68 15.08 7.52
N GLU A 458 15.44 14.65 6.50
CA GLU A 458 16.87 14.83 6.44
C GLU A 458 17.28 16.31 6.38
N HIS A 459 16.47 17.18 5.71
CA HIS A 459 16.67 18.62 5.73
C HIS A 459 16.60 19.17 7.14
N LEU A 460 15.55 18.79 7.91
CA LEU A 460 15.36 19.26 9.28
C LEU A 460 16.45 18.77 10.23
N LYS A 461 16.94 17.54 10.06
CA LYS A 461 18.01 16.97 10.89
C LYS A 461 19.39 17.60 10.64
N SER A 462 19.57 18.26 9.51
CA SER A 462 20.80 18.94 9.14
C SER A 462 20.68 20.46 9.29
N LEU A 463 19.68 20.96 10.01
CA LEU A 463 19.48 22.39 10.25
C LEU A 463 20.57 22.95 11.19
N PRO A 464 21.16 24.11 10.84
CA PRO A 464 22.02 24.86 11.74
C PRO A 464 21.22 25.52 12.89
N PRO A 465 21.90 25.92 13.97
CA PRO A 465 21.22 26.53 15.13
C PRO A 465 20.36 27.74 14.79
N VAL A 466 20.76 28.56 13.85
CA VAL A 466 20.01 29.76 13.42
C VAL A 466 18.61 29.37 12.98
N LEU A 467 18.47 28.40 12.08
CA LEU A 467 17.15 27.96 11.58
C LEU A 467 16.33 27.21 12.65
N ILE A 468 16.96 26.58 13.63
CA ILE A 468 16.25 26.02 14.79
C ILE A 468 15.61 27.13 15.64
N ASN A 469 16.34 28.23 15.83
CA ASN A 469 15.83 29.40 16.54
C ASN A 469 14.70 30.09 15.75
N THR A 470 14.85 30.23 14.43
CA THR A 470 13.78 30.72 13.54
C THR A 470 12.52 29.86 13.66
N LEU A 471 12.65 28.52 13.63
CA LEU A 471 11.49 27.63 13.79
C LEU A 471 10.84 27.78 15.19
N ALA A 472 11.64 27.98 16.23
CA ALA A 472 11.10 28.20 17.59
C ALA A 472 10.31 29.52 17.63
N ARG A 473 10.83 30.60 17.06
CA ARG A 473 10.15 31.90 16.94
C ARG A 473 8.86 31.79 16.12
N LEU A 474 8.91 31.15 14.94
CA LEU A 474 7.73 30.93 14.10
C LEU A 474 6.66 30.15 14.83
N PHE A 475 7.03 29.07 15.50
CA PHE A 475 6.06 28.23 16.22
C PHE A 475 5.46 28.98 17.42
N THR A 476 6.25 29.81 18.10
CA THR A 476 5.74 30.72 19.16
C THR A 476 4.70 31.67 18.58
N ARG A 477 5.00 32.32 17.42
CA ARG A 477 4.09 33.19 16.71
C ARG A 477 2.80 32.50 16.30
N TYR A 478 2.89 31.29 15.74
CA TYR A 478 1.69 30.53 15.32
C TYR A 478 0.80 30.14 16.51
N LEU A 479 1.41 29.87 17.67
CA LEU A 479 0.66 29.62 18.89
C LEU A 479 0.03 30.89 19.42
N SER A 480 0.75 32.02 19.48
CA SER A 480 0.22 33.29 20.02
C SER A 480 -0.88 33.89 19.17
N GLU A 481 -0.72 33.91 17.85
CA GLU A 481 -1.71 34.45 16.91
C GLU A 481 -2.84 33.45 16.59
N CYS A 482 -2.74 32.19 17.01
CA CYS A 482 -3.66 31.11 16.62
C CYS A 482 -3.86 31.01 15.10
N LYS A 483 -2.84 31.30 14.31
CA LYS A 483 -2.84 31.28 12.85
C LYS A 483 -1.72 30.39 12.35
N VAL A 484 -1.95 29.70 11.22
CA VAL A 484 -0.98 28.81 10.60
C VAL A 484 -0.85 29.10 9.11
N PRO A 485 0.31 28.76 8.49
CA PRO A 485 0.49 28.97 7.05
C PRO A 485 -0.58 28.23 6.22
N LYS A 486 -1.13 28.88 5.19
CA LYS A 486 -2.14 28.29 4.28
C LYS A 486 -1.66 27.02 3.61
N GLN A 487 -0.36 26.89 3.32
CA GLN A 487 0.22 25.67 2.76
C GLN A 487 0.00 24.44 3.67
N TRP A 488 -0.15 24.61 4.99
CA TRP A 488 -0.42 23.53 5.92
C TRP A 488 -1.87 23.02 5.87
N LYS A 489 -2.77 23.80 5.28
CA LYS A 489 -4.16 23.41 5.05
C LYS A 489 -4.36 22.58 3.79
N THR A 490 -3.26 22.12 3.18
CA THR A 490 -3.28 21.24 2.02
C THR A 490 -2.46 19.98 2.27
N SER A 491 -2.88 18.85 1.73
CA SER A 491 -2.10 17.63 1.76
C SER A 491 -2.17 16.87 0.43
N LYS A 492 -1.28 15.90 0.29
CA LYS A 492 -1.36 14.90 -0.77
C LYS A 492 -1.71 13.56 -0.16
N THR A 493 -2.83 12.96 -0.57
CA THR A 493 -3.24 11.65 -0.05
C THR A 493 -2.87 10.52 -1.01
N VAL A 494 -2.30 9.46 -0.44
CA VAL A 494 -1.97 8.21 -1.14
C VAL A 494 -2.87 7.10 -0.65
N LEU A 495 -3.53 6.42 -1.59
CA LEU A 495 -4.41 5.30 -1.31
C LEU A 495 -3.60 4.02 -1.15
N LEU A 496 -3.63 3.40 0.03
CA LEU A 496 -2.96 2.14 0.32
C LEU A 496 -3.97 1.02 0.51
N TYR A 497 -3.94 0.03 -0.39
CA TYR A 497 -4.74 -1.19 -0.26
C TYR A 497 -4.37 -1.97 1.02
N LYS A 498 -5.37 -2.37 1.81
CA LYS A 498 -5.20 -3.10 3.07
C LYS A 498 -5.38 -4.61 2.89
N LYS A 499 -6.57 -5.04 2.58
CA LYS A 499 -7.01 -6.44 2.38
C LYS A 499 -8.45 -6.45 1.87
N GLY A 500 -8.91 -7.57 1.36
CA GLY A 500 -10.28 -7.74 0.84
C GLY A 500 -10.31 -7.72 -0.68
N ASP A 501 -11.39 -7.25 -1.28
CA ASP A 501 -11.51 -7.06 -2.72
C ASP A 501 -10.71 -5.81 -3.15
N PRO A 502 -9.74 -5.92 -4.07
CA PRO A 502 -8.98 -4.78 -4.58
C PRO A 502 -9.82 -3.82 -5.44
N HIS A 503 -10.99 -4.26 -5.90
CA HIS A 503 -11.92 -3.43 -6.66
C HIS A 503 -12.86 -2.59 -5.78
N ASP A 504 -12.89 -2.83 -4.47
CA ASP A 504 -13.64 -2.03 -3.52
C ASP A 504 -12.77 -0.91 -2.95
N ILE A 505 -13.14 0.35 -3.26
CA ILE A 505 -12.45 1.55 -2.77
C ILE A 505 -12.45 1.64 -1.23
N GLY A 506 -13.45 1.08 -0.56
CA GLY A 506 -13.54 0.97 0.90
C GLY A 506 -12.36 0.22 1.53
N ASN A 507 -11.70 -0.66 0.79
CA ASN A 507 -10.53 -1.43 1.24
C ASN A 507 -9.19 -0.66 1.13
N TYR A 508 -9.23 0.60 0.69
CA TYR A 508 -8.05 1.48 0.64
C TYR A 508 -8.03 2.45 1.81
N ARG A 509 -6.84 2.65 2.38
CA ARG A 509 -6.60 3.64 3.44
C ARG A 509 -6.04 4.92 2.84
N PRO A 510 -6.66 6.08 3.12
CA PRO A 510 -6.12 7.38 2.70
C PRO A 510 -5.00 7.80 3.65
N ILE A 511 -3.76 7.79 3.19
CA ILE A 511 -2.61 8.24 3.99
C ILE A 511 -2.23 9.65 3.56
N CYS A 512 -2.40 10.63 4.45
CA CYS A 512 -2.07 12.02 4.20
C CYS A 512 -0.56 12.26 4.28
N LEU A 513 0.01 12.79 3.22
CA LEU A 513 1.38 13.27 3.17
C LEU A 513 1.36 14.77 3.51
N LEU A 514 1.49 15.07 4.79
CA LEU A 514 1.57 16.42 5.34
C LEU A 514 3.01 16.94 5.31
N SER A 515 3.21 18.26 5.31
CA SER A 515 4.51 18.89 5.50
C SER A 515 5.25 18.31 6.71
N VAL A 516 6.56 18.13 6.59
CA VAL A 516 7.37 17.65 7.73
C VAL A 516 7.49 18.73 8.81
N ILE A 517 7.49 20.02 8.42
CA ILE A 517 7.50 21.14 9.35
C ILE A 517 6.16 21.22 10.11
N TYR A 518 5.03 21.03 9.42
CA TYR A 518 3.72 20.84 10.06
C TYR A 518 3.76 19.73 11.13
N LYS A 519 4.30 18.55 10.78
CA LYS A 519 4.42 17.42 11.71
C LYS A 519 5.34 17.72 12.89
N LEU A 520 6.34 18.57 12.68
CA LEU A 520 7.21 19.05 13.74
C LEU A 520 6.43 19.94 14.71
N PHE A 521 5.62 20.85 14.20
CA PHE A 521 4.76 21.73 14.99
C PHE A 521 3.74 20.93 15.82
N THR A 522 2.98 20.04 15.16
CA THR A 522 2.02 19.19 15.88
C THR A 522 2.71 18.26 16.90
N ARG A 523 3.98 17.88 16.68
CA ARG A 523 4.77 17.13 17.66
C ARG A 523 5.13 17.97 18.88
N VAL A 524 5.47 19.24 18.70
CA VAL A 524 5.75 20.16 19.82
C VAL A 524 4.47 20.34 20.65
N ILE A 525 3.34 20.62 20.02
CA ILE A 525 2.03 20.70 20.71
C ILE A 525 1.77 19.38 21.47
N LEU A 526 1.89 18.24 20.81
CA LEU A 526 1.65 16.95 21.44
C LEU A 526 2.54 16.72 22.66
N ASN A 527 3.83 17.04 22.58
CA ASN A 527 4.74 16.86 23.72
C ASN A 527 4.31 17.68 24.95
N ARG A 528 3.67 18.84 24.72
CA ARG A 528 3.19 19.74 25.79
C ARG A 528 1.87 19.27 26.41
N ILE A 529 0.96 18.71 25.61
CA ILE A 529 -0.37 18.29 26.08
C ILE A 529 -0.48 16.77 26.32
N GLU A 530 0.55 15.97 25.98
CA GLU A 530 0.51 14.50 26.06
C GLU A 530 0.17 14.02 27.49
N ARG A 531 0.71 14.70 28.50
CA ARG A 531 0.44 14.35 29.89
C ARG A 531 -1.04 14.52 30.25
N VAL A 532 -1.65 15.64 29.91
CA VAL A 532 -3.07 15.91 30.15
C VAL A 532 -3.95 14.88 29.45
N LEU A 533 -3.63 14.58 28.18
CA LEU A 533 -4.38 13.58 27.41
C LEU A 533 -4.21 12.15 27.96
N ASP A 534 -3.04 11.80 28.50
CA ASP A 534 -2.80 10.46 29.07
C ASP A 534 -3.45 10.29 30.45
N GLU A 535 -3.42 11.34 31.29
CA GLU A 535 -4.10 11.37 32.62
C GLU A 535 -5.62 11.29 32.46
N GLY A 536 -6.17 11.88 31.37
CA GLY A 536 -7.59 11.79 31.02
C GLY A 536 -8.06 10.41 30.54
N GLN A 537 -7.16 9.43 30.30
CA GLN A 537 -7.53 8.11 29.79
C GLN A 537 -7.65 7.07 30.92
N PRO A 538 -8.75 6.28 30.97
CA PRO A 538 -8.92 5.21 31.93
C PRO A 538 -8.02 3.99 31.63
N CYS A 539 -7.95 3.04 32.53
CA CYS A 539 -7.13 1.84 32.37
C CYS A 539 -7.65 0.84 31.32
N GLU A 540 -8.89 0.97 30.90
CA GLU A 540 -9.54 0.23 29.81
C GLU A 540 -8.99 0.61 28.43
N GLN A 541 -8.44 1.81 28.29
CA GLN A 541 -7.86 2.28 27.04
C GLN A 541 -6.34 2.12 27.04
N ALA A 542 -5.81 1.22 26.21
CA ALA A 542 -4.37 0.95 26.08
C ALA A 542 -3.75 1.48 24.78
N GLY A 543 -4.55 1.76 23.77
CA GLY A 543 -4.05 2.19 22.45
C GLY A 543 -3.33 3.54 22.51
N PHE A 544 -2.16 3.62 21.86
CA PHE A 544 -1.33 4.84 21.77
C PHE A 544 -0.84 5.43 23.09
N ARG A 545 -0.92 4.69 24.19
CA ARG A 545 -0.42 5.10 25.52
C ARG A 545 0.97 4.53 25.78
N LYS A 546 1.83 5.32 26.39
CA LYS A 546 3.17 4.89 26.82
C LYS A 546 3.05 3.88 27.96
N GLY A 547 3.80 2.78 27.87
CA GLY A 547 3.81 1.72 28.88
C GLY A 547 2.68 0.69 28.75
N PHE A 548 1.75 0.84 27.80
CA PHE A 548 0.73 -0.14 27.47
C PHE A 548 1.05 -0.89 26.17
N SER A 549 0.62 -2.13 26.06
CA SER A 549 0.82 -2.95 24.86
C SER A 549 -0.43 -3.78 24.52
N THR A 550 -0.50 -4.30 23.29
CA THR A 550 -1.56 -5.24 22.90
C THR A 550 -1.62 -6.48 23.81
N ILE A 551 -0.47 -6.87 24.39
CA ILE A 551 -0.36 -8.04 25.27
C ILE A 551 -1.19 -7.86 26.55
N ASP A 552 -1.31 -6.63 27.05
CA ASP A 552 -2.10 -6.33 28.26
C ASP A 552 -3.55 -6.74 28.09
N HIS A 553 -4.18 -6.29 27.00
CA HIS A 553 -5.58 -6.62 26.73
C HIS A 553 -5.77 -8.09 26.31
N ILE A 554 -4.84 -8.63 25.49
CA ILE A 554 -4.88 -10.05 25.13
C ILE A 554 -4.83 -10.92 26.39
N HIS A 555 -3.98 -10.58 27.37
CA HIS A 555 -3.89 -11.30 28.64
C HIS A 555 -5.17 -11.17 29.45
N THR A 556 -5.69 -9.95 29.60
CA THR A 556 -6.92 -9.69 30.33
C THR A 556 -8.07 -10.54 29.80
N VAL A 557 -8.33 -10.49 28.49
CA VAL A 557 -9.39 -11.30 27.87
C VAL A 557 -9.12 -12.81 28.01
N SER A 558 -7.87 -13.24 27.83
CA SER A 558 -7.53 -14.67 27.97
C SER A 558 -7.71 -15.17 29.40
N LYS A 559 -7.44 -14.34 30.41
CA LYS A 559 -7.66 -14.66 31.82
C LYS A 559 -9.14 -14.68 32.18
N LEU A 560 -9.95 -13.77 31.64
CA LEU A 560 -11.41 -13.80 31.80
C LEU A 560 -11.98 -15.13 31.26
N ILE A 561 -11.59 -15.54 30.05
CA ILE A 561 -11.99 -16.83 29.48
C ILE A 561 -11.53 -18.00 30.36
N GLU A 562 -10.29 -17.96 30.87
CA GLU A 562 -9.72 -18.99 31.72
C GLU A 562 -10.53 -19.16 33.02
N VAL A 563 -10.78 -18.03 33.73
CA VAL A 563 -11.50 -18.04 35.01
C VAL A 563 -12.99 -18.38 34.81
N SER A 564 -13.63 -17.76 33.81
CA SER A 564 -15.03 -18.05 33.46
C SER A 564 -15.25 -19.54 33.19
N ARG A 565 -14.32 -20.18 32.47
CA ARG A 565 -14.35 -21.62 32.18
C ARG A 565 -14.15 -22.47 33.44
N GLU A 566 -13.27 -22.07 34.32
CA GLU A 566 -12.94 -22.83 35.55
C GLU A 566 -14.08 -22.78 36.58
N TYR A 567 -14.71 -21.62 36.72
CA TYR A 567 -15.78 -21.38 37.71
C TYR A 567 -17.18 -21.50 37.12
N LYS A 568 -17.30 -21.86 35.82
CA LYS A 568 -18.58 -21.95 35.08
C LYS A 568 -19.38 -20.65 35.12
N MET A 569 -18.70 -19.52 35.02
CA MET A 569 -19.32 -18.20 34.99
C MET A 569 -19.77 -17.85 33.57
N PRO A 570 -20.94 -17.23 33.40
CA PRO A 570 -21.35 -16.77 32.07
C PRO A 570 -20.44 -15.67 31.59
N LEU A 571 -20.01 -15.72 30.33
CA LEU A 571 -19.16 -14.73 29.67
C LEU A 571 -19.53 -14.59 28.21
N CYS A 572 -19.87 -13.38 27.81
CA CYS A 572 -20.08 -12.96 26.45
C CYS A 572 -19.08 -11.85 26.11
N LEU A 573 -18.38 -11.98 24.98
CA LEU A 573 -17.42 -11.01 24.45
C LEU A 573 -17.92 -10.50 23.12
N THR A 574 -18.18 -9.19 23.00
CA THR A 574 -18.61 -8.57 21.75
C THR A 574 -17.49 -7.72 21.20
N PHE A 575 -16.97 -8.09 20.02
CA PHE A 575 -15.88 -7.39 19.32
C PHE A 575 -16.47 -6.40 18.33
N ILE A 576 -16.20 -5.13 18.51
CA ILE A 576 -16.74 -4.03 17.70
C ILE A 576 -15.70 -3.59 16.66
N ASP A 577 -16.11 -3.49 15.40
CA ASP A 577 -15.35 -2.89 14.30
C ASP A 577 -16.02 -1.57 13.89
N LEU A 578 -15.26 -0.47 13.90
CA LEU A 578 -15.74 0.84 13.47
C LEU A 578 -15.40 1.09 12.00
N LYS A 579 -16.33 1.68 11.24
CA LYS A 579 -16.11 2.06 9.84
C LYS A 579 -15.21 3.27 9.76
N LYS A 580 -13.98 3.10 9.20
CA LYS A 580 -13.06 4.23 8.92
C LYS A 580 -12.92 5.22 10.10
N ALA A 581 -12.89 4.73 11.33
CA ALA A 581 -13.01 5.50 12.57
C ALA A 581 -12.17 6.80 12.60
N PHE A 582 -10.90 6.73 12.19
CA PHE A 582 -10.04 7.91 12.13
C PHE A 582 -10.47 8.94 11.09
N ASP A 583 -11.13 8.51 10.02
CA ASP A 583 -11.51 9.37 8.90
C ASP A 583 -12.92 9.98 9.08
N SER A 584 -13.70 9.50 10.08
CA SER A 584 -15.13 9.84 10.24
C SER A 584 -15.46 10.69 11.45
N VAL A 585 -14.55 10.85 12.42
CA VAL A 585 -14.81 11.61 13.65
C VAL A 585 -15.03 13.09 13.35
N GLU A 586 -16.09 13.70 13.91
CA GLU A 586 -16.41 15.12 13.68
C GLU A 586 -15.42 16.05 14.38
N THR A 587 -15.05 17.15 13.70
CA THR A 587 -14.04 18.10 14.23
C THR A 587 -14.49 18.78 15.50
N GLU A 588 -15.77 19.18 15.63
CA GLU A 588 -16.27 19.81 16.83
C GLU A 588 -16.35 18.84 18.02
N ALA A 589 -16.58 17.55 17.78
CA ALA A 589 -16.47 16.52 18.83
C ALA A 589 -15.03 16.40 19.36
N VAL A 590 -14.04 16.56 18.48
CA VAL A 590 -12.62 16.62 18.88
C VAL A 590 -12.37 17.82 19.78
N VAL A 591 -12.85 18.98 19.40
CA VAL A 591 -12.69 20.24 20.15
C VAL A 591 -13.34 20.14 21.53
N GLU A 592 -14.59 19.66 21.60
CA GLU A 592 -15.29 19.42 22.87
C GLU A 592 -14.49 18.46 23.78
N ALA A 593 -13.97 17.37 23.22
CA ALA A 593 -13.22 16.38 23.97
C ALA A 593 -11.90 16.92 24.56
N LEU A 594 -11.20 17.77 23.82
CA LEU A 594 -9.97 18.40 24.29
C LEU A 594 -10.25 19.42 25.41
N ASP A 595 -11.31 20.21 25.28
CA ASP A 595 -11.74 21.18 26.28
C ASP A 595 -12.17 20.47 27.59
N ASN A 596 -12.98 19.41 27.48
CA ASN A 596 -13.43 18.62 28.62
C ASN A 596 -12.29 17.88 29.34
N GLN A 597 -11.18 17.61 28.67
CA GLN A 597 -9.97 17.00 29.26
C GLN A 597 -9.00 18.05 29.82
N GLY A 598 -9.34 19.34 29.74
CA GLY A 598 -8.53 20.42 30.32
C GLY A 598 -7.29 20.78 29.48
N VAL A 599 -7.34 20.56 28.17
CA VAL A 599 -6.29 21.07 27.28
C VAL A 599 -6.40 22.60 27.19
N PRO A 600 -5.30 23.37 27.36
CA PRO A 600 -5.35 24.82 27.29
C PRO A 600 -5.99 25.34 26.00
N THR A 601 -6.88 26.30 26.13
CA THR A 601 -7.75 26.81 25.05
C THR A 601 -6.99 27.28 23.81
N GLN A 602 -5.82 27.85 24.00
CA GLN A 602 -5.00 28.34 22.89
C GLN A 602 -4.50 27.20 21.98
N TYR A 603 -4.14 26.02 22.51
CA TYR A 603 -3.81 24.85 21.69
C TYR A 603 -5.02 24.34 20.94
N ILE A 604 -6.20 24.36 21.55
CA ILE A 604 -7.45 23.96 20.91
C ILE A 604 -7.79 24.90 19.74
N LYS A 605 -7.64 26.23 19.92
CA LYS A 605 -7.82 27.25 18.87
C LYS A 605 -6.90 26.97 17.68
N VAL A 606 -5.61 26.71 17.93
CA VAL A 606 -4.64 26.39 16.88
C VAL A 606 -4.99 25.07 16.17
N LEU A 607 -5.41 24.04 16.91
CA LEU A 607 -5.84 22.77 16.31
C LEU A 607 -7.10 22.96 15.44
N ARG A 608 -8.09 23.74 15.92
CA ARG A 608 -9.28 24.08 15.12
C ARG A 608 -8.89 24.83 13.83
N GLU A 609 -7.94 25.77 13.92
CA GLU A 609 -7.42 26.50 12.75
C GLU A 609 -6.71 25.56 11.76
N LEU A 610 -5.92 24.59 12.23
CA LEU A 610 -5.30 23.58 11.40
C LEU A 610 -6.32 22.70 10.66
N TYR A 611 -7.47 22.42 11.28
CA TYR A 611 -8.53 21.60 10.68
C TYR A 611 -9.48 22.40 9.76
N SER A 612 -9.55 23.74 9.92
CA SER A 612 -10.43 24.59 9.12
C SER A 612 -9.96 24.70 7.66
N ASN A 613 -10.91 24.68 6.72
CA ASN A 613 -10.65 24.85 5.27
C ASN A 613 -9.53 23.95 4.72
N PHE A 614 -9.49 22.73 5.20
CA PHE A 614 -8.45 21.79 4.81
C PHE A 614 -8.84 21.01 3.55
N THR A 615 -7.88 20.88 2.62
CA THR A 615 -8.07 20.14 1.38
C THR A 615 -7.02 19.05 1.20
N THR A 616 -7.39 17.99 0.49
CA THR A 616 -6.42 16.93 0.14
C THR A 616 -6.49 16.61 -1.34
N GLY A 617 -5.32 16.44 -1.95
CA GLY A 617 -5.18 16.04 -3.34
C GLY A 617 -4.90 14.55 -3.47
N ILE A 618 -5.77 13.78 -4.11
CA ILE A 618 -5.56 12.38 -4.46
C ILE A 618 -5.18 12.29 -5.92
N SER A 619 -4.00 11.76 -6.23
CA SER A 619 -3.54 11.57 -7.62
C SER A 619 -3.39 10.08 -7.91
N PRO A 620 -4.49 9.35 -8.19
CA PRO A 620 -4.44 7.92 -8.45
C PRO A 620 -3.78 7.63 -9.80
N PHE A 621 -4.06 8.46 -10.81
CA PHE A 621 -3.57 8.35 -12.18
C PHE A 621 -2.88 9.65 -12.64
N TYR A 622 -3.56 10.49 -13.41
CA TYR A 622 -3.01 11.71 -14.00
C TYR A 622 -3.59 12.99 -13.38
N LYS A 623 -4.90 13.00 -13.08
CA LYS A 623 -5.56 14.14 -12.49
C LYS A 623 -5.36 14.16 -10.97
N ASN A 624 -5.20 15.34 -10.42
CA ASN A 624 -5.25 15.55 -8.99
C ASN A 624 -6.70 15.82 -8.60
N ILE A 625 -7.31 14.89 -7.88
CA ILE A 625 -8.66 15.02 -7.36
C ILE A 625 -8.53 15.80 -6.06
N ILE A 626 -9.07 17.02 -6.02
CA ILE A 626 -9.08 17.85 -4.81
C ILE A 626 -10.37 17.57 -4.05
N ILE A 627 -10.26 17.30 -2.76
CA ILE A 627 -11.37 16.98 -1.87
C ILE A 627 -11.27 17.85 -0.62
N ASP A 628 -12.36 18.48 -0.24
CA ASP A 628 -12.48 19.21 1.02
C ASP A 628 -12.61 18.21 2.17
N VAL A 629 -11.88 18.46 3.26
CA VAL A 629 -11.87 17.59 4.44
C VAL A 629 -12.46 18.37 5.60
N LYS A 630 -13.71 18.09 5.93
CA LYS A 630 -14.46 18.76 7.01
C LYS A 630 -14.40 18.02 8.34
N ARG A 631 -14.14 16.68 8.30
CA ARG A 631 -14.03 15.81 9.47
C ARG A 631 -12.88 14.84 9.37
N GLY A 632 -12.61 14.11 10.43
CA GLY A 632 -11.60 13.04 10.53
C GLY A 632 -10.28 13.49 11.14
N ALA A 633 -9.69 12.62 11.98
CA ALA A 633 -8.33 12.74 12.47
C ALA A 633 -7.35 12.23 11.40
N ARG A 634 -6.53 13.10 10.85
CA ARG A 634 -5.71 12.85 9.64
C ARG A 634 -4.76 11.66 9.80
N GLN A 635 -4.91 10.63 8.97
CA GLN A 635 -4.00 9.49 8.95
C GLN A 635 -2.62 9.88 8.43
N GLY A 636 -1.64 9.96 9.32
CA GLY A 636 -0.26 10.37 9.01
C GLY A 636 0.21 11.62 9.76
N ASP A 637 -0.65 12.26 10.54
CA ASP A 637 -0.29 13.27 11.51
C ASP A 637 0.21 12.64 12.82
N THR A 638 1.03 13.34 13.55
CA THR A 638 1.63 12.87 14.81
C THR A 638 0.66 12.95 15.99
N ILE A 639 -0.25 13.90 15.99
CA ILE A 639 -1.20 14.16 17.08
C ILE A 639 -2.52 13.36 16.93
N SER A 640 -2.90 12.99 15.70
CA SER A 640 -4.19 12.34 15.40
C SER A 640 -4.52 11.11 16.25
N PRO A 641 -3.57 10.20 16.59
CA PRO A 641 -3.89 9.06 17.44
C PRO A 641 -4.38 9.45 18.84
N LYS A 642 -3.77 10.46 19.44
CA LYS A 642 -4.14 10.95 20.78
C LYS A 642 -5.46 11.70 20.77
N ILE A 643 -5.67 12.54 19.77
CA ILE A 643 -6.94 13.25 19.58
C ILE A 643 -8.10 12.26 19.42
N PHE A 644 -7.93 11.24 18.57
CA PHE A 644 -8.95 10.21 18.38
C PHE A 644 -9.30 9.49 19.69
N THR A 645 -8.28 9.06 20.46
CA THR A 645 -8.55 8.38 21.73
C THR A 645 -9.19 9.30 22.77
N ALA A 646 -8.84 10.59 22.77
CA ALA A 646 -9.45 11.60 23.63
C ALA A 646 -10.93 11.80 23.29
N THR A 647 -11.27 11.88 22.01
CA THR A 647 -12.66 12.05 21.53
C THR A 647 -13.51 10.83 21.85
N LEU A 648 -12.97 9.62 21.59
CA LEU A 648 -13.69 8.39 21.95
C LEU A 648 -13.89 8.26 23.45
N GLU A 649 -12.92 8.68 24.27
CA GLU A 649 -13.06 8.70 25.73
C GLU A 649 -14.15 9.67 26.18
N ASN A 650 -14.21 10.86 25.60
CA ASN A 650 -15.26 11.84 25.93
C ASN A 650 -16.67 11.29 25.63
N ALA A 651 -16.81 10.52 24.55
CA ALA A 651 -18.06 9.83 24.23
C ALA A 651 -18.36 8.72 25.25
N MET A 652 -17.38 7.91 25.58
CA MET A 652 -17.53 6.78 26.53
C MET A 652 -17.92 7.24 27.94
N ARG A 653 -17.46 8.41 28.38
CA ARG A 653 -17.85 8.98 29.69
C ARG A 653 -19.33 9.35 29.81
N LYS A 654 -20.02 9.47 28.68
CA LYS A 654 -21.47 9.74 28.66
C LYS A 654 -22.31 8.46 28.85
N LEU A 655 -21.66 7.26 28.86
CA LEU A 655 -22.30 5.96 29.02
C LEU A 655 -22.35 5.55 30.48
N GLU A 656 -23.55 5.19 30.97
CA GLU A 656 -23.78 4.78 32.35
C GLU A 656 -23.66 3.27 32.50
N TRP A 657 -22.41 2.75 32.51
CA TRP A 657 -22.11 1.31 32.55
C TRP A 657 -21.54 0.82 33.89
N ASP A 658 -21.62 1.62 34.95
CA ASP A 658 -21.02 1.30 36.24
C ASP A 658 -21.49 -0.02 36.84
N ASP A 659 -22.76 -0.40 36.62
CA ASP A 659 -23.34 -1.66 37.06
C ASP A 659 -23.27 -2.79 36.04
N MET A 660 -22.70 -2.54 34.86
CA MET A 660 -22.62 -3.52 33.79
C MET A 660 -21.26 -4.22 33.73
N GLY A 661 -21.19 -5.34 33.02
CA GLY A 661 -19.98 -6.08 32.80
C GLY A 661 -19.77 -7.24 33.77
N VAL A 662 -18.53 -7.64 33.94
CA VAL A 662 -18.12 -8.76 34.80
C VAL A 662 -17.30 -8.23 35.98
N LYS A 663 -17.66 -8.68 37.19
CA LYS A 663 -16.96 -8.27 38.40
C LYS A 663 -15.64 -9.00 38.53
N VAL A 664 -14.54 -8.25 38.57
CA VAL A 664 -13.17 -8.73 38.70
C VAL A 664 -12.53 -8.06 39.90
N ASP A 665 -12.19 -8.83 40.95
CA ASP A 665 -11.56 -8.34 42.17
C ASP A 665 -12.26 -7.11 42.82
N GLY A 666 -13.60 -7.13 42.84
CA GLY A 666 -14.45 -6.07 43.38
C GLY A 666 -14.74 -4.91 42.40
N ARG A 667 -14.13 -4.84 41.24
CA ARG A 667 -14.33 -3.81 40.22
C ARG A 667 -15.12 -4.36 39.04
N GLN A 668 -15.93 -3.52 38.37
CA GLN A 668 -16.67 -3.88 37.19
C GLN A 668 -15.80 -3.69 35.94
N LEU A 669 -15.66 -4.74 35.12
CA LEU A 669 -15.02 -4.67 33.82
C LEU A 669 -16.08 -4.86 32.73
N HIS A 670 -16.45 -3.79 32.09
CA HIS A 670 -17.50 -3.74 31.07
C HIS A 670 -16.94 -3.66 29.66
N HIS A 671 -15.73 -3.10 29.42
CA HIS A 671 -15.12 -3.04 28.11
C HIS A 671 -13.60 -2.92 28.18
N LEU A 672 -12.92 -3.19 27.06
CA LEU A 672 -11.49 -2.87 26.83
C LEU A 672 -11.34 -2.25 25.44
N ARG A 673 -10.49 -1.24 25.32
CA ARG A 673 -10.25 -0.50 24.08
C ARG A 673 -8.77 -0.42 23.72
N PHE A 674 -8.46 -0.74 22.49
CA PHE A 674 -7.13 -0.46 21.93
C PHE A 674 -7.32 0.43 20.69
N ALA A 675 -7.54 1.73 20.93
CA ALA A 675 -8.02 2.71 19.97
C ALA A 675 -9.39 2.34 19.39
N ASP A 676 -9.46 2.00 18.11
CA ASP A 676 -10.66 1.57 17.39
C ASP A 676 -11.03 0.08 17.58
N ASP A 677 -10.12 -0.74 18.13
CA ASP A 677 -10.40 -2.14 18.47
C ASP A 677 -11.02 -2.22 19.86
N ILE A 678 -12.33 -2.45 19.95
CA ILE A 678 -13.11 -2.46 21.20
C ILE A 678 -13.70 -3.85 21.45
N VAL A 679 -13.70 -4.28 22.71
CA VAL A 679 -14.40 -5.49 23.15
C VAL A 679 -15.27 -5.17 24.37
N LEU A 680 -16.56 -5.49 24.31
CA LEU A 680 -17.46 -5.48 25.46
C LEU A 680 -17.35 -6.82 26.19
N VAL A 681 -17.45 -6.77 27.50
CA VAL A 681 -17.32 -7.92 28.40
C VAL A 681 -18.58 -7.98 29.26
N THR A 682 -19.45 -8.96 29.03
CA THR A 682 -20.77 -9.05 29.69
C THR A 682 -21.09 -10.46 30.15
N PRO A 683 -21.98 -10.65 31.15
CA PRO A 683 -22.45 -11.95 31.57
C PRO A 683 -23.63 -12.47 30.74
N SER A 684 -24.28 -11.65 29.89
CA SER A 684 -25.43 -12.02 29.08
C SER A 684 -25.46 -11.34 27.75
N ILE A 685 -26.22 -11.91 26.79
CA ILE A 685 -26.45 -11.30 25.48
C ILE A 685 -27.29 -10.04 25.61
N SER A 686 -28.33 -10.03 26.45
CA SER A 686 -29.21 -8.87 26.65
C SER A 686 -28.45 -7.64 27.16
N GLN A 687 -27.49 -7.84 28.06
CA GLN A 687 -26.63 -6.74 28.51
C GLN A 687 -25.69 -6.27 27.41
N ALA A 688 -25.13 -7.21 26.60
CA ALA A 688 -24.27 -6.86 25.47
C ALA A 688 -25.05 -6.08 24.39
N GLU A 689 -26.30 -6.46 24.11
CA GLU A 689 -27.17 -5.75 23.17
C GLU A 689 -27.47 -4.32 23.63
N ARG A 690 -27.87 -4.16 24.91
CA ARG A 690 -28.07 -2.82 25.49
C ARG A 690 -26.82 -1.95 25.37
N MET A 691 -25.66 -2.45 25.82
CA MET A 691 -24.40 -1.70 25.75
C MET A 691 -24.00 -1.39 24.32
N LEU A 692 -24.24 -2.30 23.36
CA LEU A 692 -23.91 -2.06 21.95
C LEU A 692 -24.82 -0.99 21.36
N THR A 693 -26.11 -0.95 21.74
CA THR A 693 -27.07 0.07 21.30
C THR A 693 -26.68 1.46 21.82
N GLU A 694 -26.45 1.58 23.13
CA GLU A 694 -26.03 2.83 23.74
C GLU A 694 -24.69 3.35 23.15
N PHE A 695 -23.77 2.42 22.85
CA PHE A 695 -22.50 2.74 22.21
C PHE A 695 -22.67 3.22 20.76
N ASP A 696 -23.55 2.58 19.96
CA ASP A 696 -23.85 2.99 18.57
C ASP A 696 -24.45 4.39 18.52
N GLU A 697 -25.43 4.68 19.39
CA GLU A 697 -26.07 5.99 19.53
C GLU A 697 -25.03 7.06 19.88
N THR A 698 -24.20 6.81 20.90
CA THR A 698 -23.19 7.77 21.36
C THR A 698 -22.09 7.97 20.31
N CYS A 699 -21.66 6.91 19.64
CA CYS A 699 -20.72 6.99 18.50
C CYS A 699 -21.33 7.78 17.34
N GLY A 700 -22.63 7.57 17.05
CA GLY A 700 -23.35 8.32 16.02
C GLY A 700 -23.32 9.84 16.26
N CYS A 701 -23.44 10.27 17.50
CA CYS A 701 -23.35 11.69 17.88
C CYS A 701 -22.01 12.35 17.54
N ILE A 702 -20.92 11.58 17.48
CA ILE A 702 -19.58 12.09 17.14
C ILE A 702 -19.13 11.72 15.73
N GLY A 703 -20.06 11.22 14.88
CA GLY A 703 -19.82 10.87 13.47
C GLY A 703 -19.20 9.49 13.24
N LEU A 704 -19.07 8.66 14.27
CA LEU A 704 -18.57 7.27 14.14
C LEU A 704 -19.72 6.30 13.83
N GLN A 705 -19.43 5.28 13.04
CA GLN A 705 -20.41 4.24 12.68
C GLN A 705 -19.86 2.85 12.94
N LEU A 706 -20.71 1.96 13.46
CA LEU A 706 -20.36 0.56 13.62
C LEU A 706 -20.40 -0.19 12.29
N ASN A 707 -19.50 -1.14 12.13
CA ASN A 707 -19.51 -2.09 11.02
C ASN A 707 -20.18 -3.39 11.44
N LEU A 708 -21.50 -3.46 11.29
CA LEU A 708 -22.30 -4.59 11.80
C LEU A 708 -21.89 -5.94 11.17
N GLN A 709 -21.41 -5.95 9.92
CA GLN A 709 -20.93 -7.17 9.25
C GLN A 709 -19.63 -7.73 9.85
N LYS A 710 -18.83 -6.90 10.51
CA LYS A 710 -17.55 -7.30 11.14
C LYS A 710 -17.62 -7.30 12.65
N THR A 711 -18.61 -6.65 13.23
CA THR A 711 -18.92 -6.75 14.65
C THR A 711 -19.46 -8.16 14.91
N MET A 712 -18.82 -8.87 15.83
CA MET A 712 -19.13 -10.27 16.12
C MET A 712 -19.09 -10.49 17.63
N PHE A 713 -19.86 -11.49 18.11
CA PHE A 713 -19.78 -11.88 19.51
C PHE A 713 -19.39 -13.35 19.66
N MET A 714 -18.90 -13.67 20.84
CA MET A 714 -18.51 -15.02 21.25
C MET A 714 -18.99 -15.25 22.69
N ARG A 715 -19.68 -16.34 22.95
CA ARG A 715 -20.17 -16.70 24.28
C ARG A 715 -19.75 -18.09 24.71
N ASN A 716 -19.72 -18.32 26.01
CA ASN A 716 -19.53 -19.65 26.55
C ASN A 716 -20.88 -20.35 26.78
N GLY A 717 -20.88 -21.68 27.04
CA GLY A 717 -22.08 -22.49 27.21
C GLY A 717 -22.92 -22.17 28.44
N TRP A 718 -22.55 -21.21 29.28
CA TRP A 718 -23.30 -20.77 30.47
C TRP A 718 -24.07 -19.47 30.22
N VAL A 719 -23.90 -18.84 29.10
CA VAL A 719 -24.72 -17.70 28.65
C VAL A 719 -25.96 -18.26 27.98
N SER A 720 -27.15 -17.82 28.44
CA SER A 720 -28.41 -18.20 27.85
C SER A 720 -28.48 -17.81 26.36
N ASP A 721 -29.07 -18.66 25.56
CA ASP A 721 -29.30 -18.39 24.15
C ASP A 721 -30.39 -17.31 23.99
N ALA A 722 -30.04 -16.26 23.25
CA ALA A 722 -30.95 -15.17 22.92
C ALA A 722 -30.54 -14.56 21.57
N PRO A 723 -31.48 -13.99 20.82
CA PRO A 723 -31.11 -13.22 19.62
C PRO A 723 -30.29 -12.02 20.04
N PHE A 724 -29.27 -11.70 19.22
CA PHE A 724 -28.43 -10.50 19.41
C PHE A 724 -28.57 -9.61 18.17
N THR A 725 -29.25 -8.49 18.34
CA THR A 725 -29.58 -7.58 17.25
C THR A 725 -29.13 -6.16 17.54
N LEU A 726 -28.85 -5.39 16.51
CA LEU A 726 -28.68 -3.95 16.58
C LEU A 726 -29.41 -3.30 15.39
N ASN A 727 -30.35 -2.40 15.67
CA ASN A 727 -31.13 -1.72 14.64
C ASN A 727 -31.79 -2.71 13.64
N GLY A 728 -32.30 -3.83 14.13
CA GLY A 728 -32.94 -4.91 13.33
C GLY A 728 -31.95 -5.80 12.57
N THR A 729 -30.63 -5.56 12.67
CA THR A 729 -29.61 -6.39 12.07
C THR A 729 -29.03 -7.39 13.07
N ASN A 730 -29.03 -8.68 12.73
CA ASN A 730 -28.42 -9.70 13.57
C ASN A 730 -26.90 -9.56 13.63
N ILE A 731 -26.35 -9.57 14.84
CA ILE A 731 -24.91 -9.66 15.09
C ILE A 731 -24.50 -11.14 15.05
N SER A 732 -23.46 -11.45 14.29
CA SER A 732 -23.02 -12.82 14.06
C SER A 732 -22.26 -13.39 15.26
N GLU A 733 -22.64 -14.62 15.70
CA GLU A 733 -21.84 -15.38 16.65
C GLU A 733 -20.60 -15.99 15.97
N CYS A 734 -19.46 -15.97 16.64
CA CYS A 734 -18.24 -16.60 16.15
C CYS A 734 -17.68 -17.60 17.17
N THR A 735 -17.11 -18.70 16.69
CA THR A 735 -16.44 -19.72 17.54
C THR A 735 -15.03 -19.31 17.93
N SER A 736 -14.39 -18.45 17.14
CA SER A 736 -13.09 -17.86 17.42
C SER A 736 -12.99 -16.46 16.80
N TYR A 737 -12.21 -15.60 17.42
CA TYR A 737 -11.98 -14.23 16.96
C TYR A 737 -10.51 -13.85 17.06
N VAL A 738 -9.99 -13.07 16.08
CA VAL A 738 -8.61 -12.57 16.08
C VAL A 738 -8.56 -11.20 16.75
N TYR A 739 -8.38 -11.18 18.06
CA TYR A 739 -8.27 -9.95 18.85
C TYR A 739 -6.80 -9.50 18.97
N LEU A 740 -6.52 -8.26 18.58
CA LEU A 740 -5.18 -7.63 18.61
C LEU A 740 -4.05 -8.53 18.08
N GLY A 741 -4.36 -9.36 17.09
CA GLY A 741 -3.39 -10.23 16.45
C GLY A 741 -3.22 -11.63 17.07
N ARG A 742 -3.97 -11.99 18.11
CA ARG A 742 -4.09 -13.34 18.68
C ARG A 742 -5.47 -13.92 18.44
N GLU A 743 -5.55 -15.20 18.04
CA GLU A 743 -6.81 -15.94 17.93
C GLU A 743 -7.26 -16.42 19.31
N LEU A 744 -8.49 -16.07 19.68
CA LEU A 744 -9.14 -16.40 20.95
C LEU A 744 -10.37 -17.26 20.68
N ASN A 745 -10.69 -18.17 21.60
CA ASN A 745 -11.93 -18.96 21.62
C ASN A 745 -12.34 -19.25 23.07
N MET A 746 -13.61 -19.53 23.31
CA MET A 746 -14.15 -19.76 24.67
C MET A 746 -13.61 -21.05 25.32
N MET A 747 -13.05 -21.97 24.56
CA MET A 747 -12.39 -23.18 25.08
C MET A 747 -10.97 -22.93 25.53
N ASN A 748 -10.43 -21.72 25.32
CA ASN A 748 -9.02 -21.36 25.54
C ASN A 748 -8.05 -22.38 24.89
N ASP A 749 -8.47 -22.92 23.72
CA ASP A 749 -7.64 -23.82 22.93
C ASP A 749 -6.63 -23.02 22.12
N LEU A 750 -5.37 -23.41 22.22
CA LEU A 750 -4.26 -22.75 21.54
C LEU A 750 -4.01 -23.28 20.10
N THR A 751 -4.62 -24.39 19.73
CA THR A 751 -4.38 -25.09 18.45
C THR A 751 -4.63 -24.19 17.23
N PRO A 752 -5.76 -23.42 17.14
CA PRO A 752 -5.99 -22.49 16.03
C PRO A 752 -4.91 -21.40 15.94
N GLU A 753 -4.54 -20.79 17.08
CA GLU A 753 -3.48 -19.79 17.14
C GLU A 753 -2.13 -20.35 16.70
N LEU A 754 -1.73 -21.55 17.10
CA LEU A 754 -0.50 -22.21 16.66
C LEU A 754 -0.51 -22.44 15.15
N GLY A 755 -1.65 -22.82 14.56
CA GLY A 755 -1.83 -22.90 13.12
C GLY A 755 -1.57 -21.55 12.43
N ARG A 756 -2.06 -20.46 13.01
CA ARG A 756 -1.85 -19.09 12.54
C ARG A 756 -0.38 -18.65 12.68
N ARG A 757 0.25 -18.95 13.83
CA ARG A 757 1.69 -18.66 14.04
C ARG A 757 2.57 -19.41 13.08
N ARG A 758 2.24 -20.67 12.78
CA ARG A 758 2.92 -21.46 11.76
C ARG A 758 2.91 -20.74 10.40
N ARG A 759 1.73 -20.28 9.93
CA ARG A 759 1.64 -19.53 8.66
C ARG A 759 2.45 -18.24 8.70
N ALA A 760 2.40 -17.50 9.83
CA ALA A 760 3.17 -16.28 10.02
C ALA A 760 4.68 -16.51 10.00
N ALA A 761 5.16 -17.55 10.69
CA ALA A 761 6.58 -17.92 10.75
C ALA A 761 7.11 -18.35 9.37
N TRP A 762 6.36 -19.14 8.61
CA TRP A 762 6.74 -19.50 7.24
C TRP A 762 6.73 -18.29 6.31
N GLY A 763 5.77 -17.38 6.44
CA GLY A 763 5.75 -16.11 5.70
C GLY A 763 6.94 -15.23 6.04
N ALA A 764 7.31 -15.16 7.31
CA ALA A 764 8.50 -14.46 7.79
C ALA A 764 9.78 -15.09 7.23
N TYR A 765 9.91 -16.42 7.28
CA TYR A 765 11.05 -17.15 6.73
C TYR A 765 11.19 -16.93 5.21
N LYS A 766 10.12 -17.12 4.44
CA LYS A 766 10.12 -16.83 2.99
C LYS A 766 10.60 -15.42 2.67
N SER A 767 10.38 -14.51 3.59
CA SER A 767 10.84 -13.12 3.42
C SER A 767 12.34 -12.95 3.50
N ILE A 768 13.07 -13.82 4.15
CA ILE A 768 14.52 -13.79 4.35
C ILE A 768 15.24 -14.98 3.69
N GLU A 769 14.51 -15.90 3.09
CA GLU A 769 15.03 -17.17 2.56
C GLU A 769 16.22 -17.00 1.61
N ASP A 770 16.11 -16.06 0.66
CA ASP A 770 17.17 -15.79 -0.32
C ASP A 770 18.49 -15.35 0.36
N VAL A 771 18.40 -14.54 1.41
CA VAL A 771 19.55 -14.08 2.18
C VAL A 771 20.15 -15.20 3.00
N VAL A 772 19.30 -15.96 3.69
CA VAL A 772 19.70 -17.08 4.54
C VAL A 772 20.42 -18.16 3.73
N LYS A 773 19.91 -18.48 2.53
CA LYS A 773 20.54 -19.49 1.64
C LYS A 773 21.90 -19.04 1.09
N LYS A 774 22.05 -17.75 0.78
CA LYS A 774 23.30 -17.21 0.21
C LYS A 774 24.36 -16.89 1.27
N THR A 775 23.97 -16.60 2.50
CA THR A 775 24.89 -16.26 3.59
C THR A 775 25.59 -17.52 4.13
N ARG A 776 26.92 -17.55 4.06
CA ARG A 776 27.73 -18.63 4.67
C ARG A 776 27.90 -18.47 6.19
N ASN A 777 27.79 -17.24 6.69
CA ASN A 777 27.95 -16.94 8.12
C ASN A 777 26.78 -17.47 8.95
N THR A 778 27.03 -18.49 9.73
CA THR A 778 26.02 -19.17 10.58
C THR A 778 25.44 -18.25 11.65
N ARG A 779 26.27 -17.39 12.27
CA ARG A 779 25.81 -16.42 13.28
C ARG A 779 24.82 -15.41 12.67
N LEU A 780 25.10 -14.96 11.45
CA LEU A 780 24.20 -14.06 10.73
C LEU A 780 22.88 -14.73 10.35
N ARG A 781 22.92 -16.00 9.90
CA ARG A 781 21.70 -16.79 9.64
C ARG A 781 20.85 -16.91 10.90
N ALA A 782 21.48 -17.25 12.04
CA ALA A 782 20.79 -17.36 13.32
C ALA A 782 20.19 -16.01 13.75
N HIS A 783 20.93 -14.92 13.60
CA HIS A 783 20.44 -13.56 13.89
C HIS A 783 19.21 -13.21 13.05
N LEU A 784 19.22 -13.52 11.75
CA LEU A 784 18.09 -13.28 10.85
C LEU A 784 16.86 -14.07 11.27
N PHE A 785 17.03 -15.33 11.63
CA PHE A 785 15.95 -16.16 12.14
C PHE A 785 15.40 -15.59 13.45
N ASN A 786 16.26 -15.31 14.41
CA ASN A 786 15.90 -14.83 15.75
C ASN A 786 15.20 -13.46 15.73
N THR A 787 15.54 -12.60 14.77
CA THR A 787 14.94 -11.26 14.67
C THR A 787 13.68 -11.20 13.78
N THR A 788 13.46 -12.19 12.93
CA THR A 788 12.38 -12.14 11.93
C THR A 788 11.36 -13.27 12.10
N VAL A 789 11.84 -14.52 12.20
CA VAL A 789 10.97 -15.71 12.26
C VAL A 789 10.49 -15.97 13.68
N LEU A 790 11.41 -15.94 14.63
CA LEU A 790 11.10 -16.21 16.04
C LEU A 790 10.02 -15.29 16.61
N PRO A 791 10.05 -13.94 16.42
CA PRO A 791 8.98 -13.08 16.90
C PRO A 791 7.64 -13.30 16.19
N ALA A 792 7.65 -13.77 14.93
CA ALA A 792 6.42 -14.12 14.22
C ALA A 792 5.79 -15.42 14.75
N LEU A 793 6.62 -16.38 15.13
CA LEU A 793 6.18 -17.66 15.71
C LEU A 793 5.67 -17.49 17.15
N THR A 794 6.32 -16.65 17.95
CA THR A 794 6.09 -16.50 19.40
C THR A 794 5.32 -15.24 19.78
N TYR A 795 4.63 -14.58 18.83
CA TYR A 795 3.84 -13.39 19.15
C TYR A 795 2.74 -13.71 20.17
N ALA A 796 2.64 -12.90 21.21
CA ALA A 796 1.72 -13.05 22.33
C ALA A 796 1.89 -14.35 23.15
N SER A 797 3.07 -15.02 23.03
CA SER A 797 3.37 -16.23 23.80
C SER A 797 3.42 -15.99 25.30
N GLU A 798 3.60 -14.75 25.74
CA GLU A 798 3.50 -14.30 27.13
C GLU A 798 2.18 -14.70 27.77
N THR A 799 1.13 -14.76 26.97
CA THR A 799 -0.25 -15.00 27.41
C THR A 799 -0.69 -16.48 27.27
N TRP A 800 0.18 -17.36 26.78
CA TRP A 800 -0.19 -18.77 26.51
C TRP A 800 -0.19 -19.63 27.79
N ALA A 801 -1.20 -20.50 27.93
CA ALA A 801 -1.24 -21.55 28.95
C ALA A 801 -0.49 -22.78 28.39
N PHE A 802 0.85 -22.78 28.46
CA PHE A 802 1.70 -23.79 27.86
C PHE A 802 1.52 -25.18 28.48
N ARG A 803 1.09 -26.15 27.68
CA ARG A 803 1.17 -27.60 27.98
C ARG A 803 2.31 -28.21 27.19
N LYS A 804 2.76 -29.40 27.57
CA LYS A 804 3.78 -30.13 26.82
C LYS A 804 3.43 -30.35 25.34
N GLN A 805 2.15 -30.50 25.06
CA GLN A 805 1.64 -30.71 23.70
C GLN A 805 1.85 -29.48 22.81
N GLU A 806 1.54 -28.26 23.32
CA GLU A 806 1.76 -27.01 22.62
C GLU A 806 3.24 -26.68 22.48
N GLU A 807 4.07 -27.00 23.50
CA GLU A 807 5.53 -26.86 23.41
C GLU A 807 6.09 -27.71 22.26
N ASN A 808 5.66 -28.97 22.18
CA ASN A 808 6.04 -29.86 21.10
C ASN A 808 5.58 -29.34 19.73
N ALA A 809 4.37 -28.78 19.63
CA ALA A 809 3.86 -28.22 18.39
C ALA A 809 4.70 -27.02 17.92
N VAL A 810 5.08 -26.11 18.83
CA VAL A 810 6.00 -24.99 18.53
C VAL A 810 7.36 -25.49 18.06
N SER A 811 7.94 -26.49 18.76
CA SER A 811 9.24 -27.09 18.41
C SER A 811 9.18 -27.81 17.06
N VAL A 812 8.06 -28.44 16.71
CA VAL A 812 7.87 -29.09 15.38
C VAL A 812 7.87 -28.03 14.26
N ILE A 813 7.19 -26.91 14.47
CA ILE A 813 7.17 -25.80 13.48
C ILE A 813 8.58 -25.25 13.30
N GLU A 814 9.26 -24.98 14.40
CA GLU A 814 10.63 -24.45 14.37
C GLU A 814 11.59 -25.38 13.64
N ARG A 815 11.62 -26.67 14.02
CA ARG A 815 12.48 -27.69 13.40
C ARG A 815 12.21 -27.84 11.90
N ALA A 816 10.95 -27.66 11.47
CA ALA A 816 10.62 -27.69 10.04
C ALA A 816 11.29 -26.54 9.29
N ILE A 817 11.26 -25.32 9.83
CA ILE A 817 11.91 -24.15 9.23
C ILE A 817 13.43 -24.25 9.32
N GLU A 818 13.95 -24.73 10.46
CA GLU A 818 15.39 -24.97 10.70
C GLU A 818 16.00 -25.92 9.67
N ARG A 819 15.31 -27.04 9.38
CA ARG A 819 15.74 -27.97 8.33
C ARG A 819 15.85 -27.30 6.97
N VAL A 820 14.83 -26.54 6.59
CA VAL A 820 14.84 -25.80 5.31
C VAL A 820 15.97 -24.77 5.26
N MET A 821 16.26 -24.12 6.38
CA MET A 821 17.37 -23.17 6.52
C MET A 821 18.73 -23.85 6.31
N LEU A 822 18.88 -25.08 6.79
CA LEU A 822 20.11 -25.88 6.68
C LEU A 822 20.19 -26.70 5.38
N GLY A 823 19.14 -26.70 4.56
CA GLY A 823 19.04 -27.49 3.33
C GLY A 823 18.88 -29.01 3.59
N VAL A 824 18.43 -29.42 4.78
CA VAL A 824 18.22 -30.79 5.17
C VAL A 824 16.73 -31.15 5.03
N SER A 825 16.42 -32.20 4.24
CA SER A 825 15.04 -32.71 4.19
C SER A 825 14.74 -33.60 5.41
N ARG A 826 13.46 -33.81 5.72
CA ARG A 826 13.07 -34.78 6.76
C ARG A 826 13.54 -36.19 6.41
N PHE A 827 13.48 -36.55 5.14
CA PHE A 827 13.98 -37.85 4.64
C PHE A 827 15.48 -37.98 4.88
N THR A 828 16.28 -36.97 4.49
CA THR A 828 17.74 -36.98 4.73
C THR A 828 18.05 -37.04 6.22
N GLN A 829 17.32 -36.32 7.07
CA GLN A 829 17.52 -36.35 8.51
C GLN A 829 17.30 -37.77 9.10
N VAL A 830 16.24 -38.46 8.66
CA VAL A 830 15.92 -39.82 9.14
C VAL A 830 16.91 -40.84 8.57
N ARG A 831 17.19 -40.80 7.26
CA ARG A 831 18.11 -41.74 6.58
C ARG A 831 19.52 -41.67 7.18
N ASP A 832 20.02 -40.45 7.41
CA ASP A 832 21.39 -40.22 7.89
C ASP A 832 21.48 -40.20 9.43
N GLY A 833 20.41 -40.50 10.16
CA GLY A 833 20.39 -40.62 11.64
C GLY A 833 20.70 -39.27 12.35
N ILE A 834 20.50 -38.12 11.69
CA ILE A 834 20.88 -36.79 12.21
C ILE A 834 19.95 -36.39 13.37
N ARG A 835 20.49 -36.29 14.58
CA ARG A 835 19.73 -35.85 15.75
C ARG A 835 19.34 -34.39 15.63
N SER A 836 18.18 -34.01 16.17
CA SER A 836 17.69 -32.60 16.16
C SER A 836 18.60 -31.66 16.96
N SER A 837 19.30 -32.17 17.98
CA SER A 837 20.32 -31.42 18.73
C SER A 837 21.49 -31.00 17.84
N LEU A 838 21.94 -31.89 16.95
CA LEU A 838 23.01 -31.58 16.00
C LEU A 838 22.58 -30.51 14.98
N LEU A 839 21.33 -30.54 14.51
CA LEU A 839 20.81 -29.48 13.64
C LEU A 839 20.81 -28.13 14.38
N ARG A 840 20.43 -28.10 15.66
CA ARG A 840 20.42 -26.91 16.50
C ARG A 840 21.84 -26.34 16.69
N GLN A 841 22.82 -27.16 16.96
CA GLN A 841 24.25 -26.77 17.03
C GLN A 841 24.75 -26.16 15.72
N ARG A 842 24.32 -26.72 14.58
CA ARG A 842 24.69 -26.21 13.25
C ARG A 842 23.98 -24.89 12.92
N SER A 843 22.73 -24.74 13.29
CA SER A 843 21.91 -23.56 12.98
C SER A 843 22.21 -22.38 13.90
N LYS A 844 22.55 -22.63 15.17
CA LYS A 844 22.74 -21.65 16.27
C LYS A 844 21.54 -20.73 16.49
N ILE A 845 20.32 -21.18 16.11
CA ILE A 845 19.09 -20.42 16.39
C ILE A 845 18.65 -20.64 17.82
N ARG A 846 17.91 -19.68 18.39
CA ARG A 846 17.31 -19.82 19.72
C ARG A 846 16.13 -20.78 19.65
N ASP A 847 15.96 -21.61 20.67
CA ASP A 847 14.79 -22.48 20.81
C ASP A 847 13.51 -21.64 21.03
N ALA A 848 12.50 -21.89 20.19
CA ALA A 848 11.28 -21.08 20.23
C ALA A 848 10.42 -21.36 21.46
N ALA A 849 10.40 -22.60 21.97
CA ALA A 849 9.67 -22.92 23.18
C ALA A 849 10.34 -22.31 24.41
N ALA A 850 11.68 -22.35 24.47
CA ALA A 850 12.45 -21.69 25.52
C ALA A 850 12.29 -20.17 25.48
N PHE A 851 12.37 -19.57 24.29
CA PHE A 851 12.15 -18.13 24.11
C PHE A 851 10.76 -17.69 24.56
N ALA A 852 9.72 -18.49 24.23
CA ALA A 852 8.35 -18.20 24.67
C ALA A 852 8.21 -18.26 26.20
N LYS A 853 8.85 -19.24 26.86
CA LYS A 853 8.90 -19.36 28.32
C LYS A 853 9.62 -18.17 28.97
N GLU A 854 10.78 -17.78 28.45
CA GLU A 854 11.52 -16.61 28.94
C GLU A 854 10.70 -15.31 28.77
N SER A 855 10.05 -15.13 27.62
CA SER A 855 9.18 -13.98 27.39
C SER A 855 8.03 -13.93 28.39
N LYS A 856 7.40 -15.08 28.66
CA LYS A 856 6.35 -15.22 29.68
C LYS A 856 6.85 -14.89 31.08
N ILE A 857 8.03 -15.39 31.47
CA ILE A 857 8.63 -15.11 32.79
C ILE A 857 8.93 -13.62 32.94
N ARG A 858 9.58 -13.00 31.95
CA ARG A 858 9.87 -11.56 31.98
C ARG A 858 8.60 -10.74 32.09
N TRP A 859 7.61 -11.10 31.28
CA TRP A 859 6.34 -10.37 31.26
C TRP A 859 5.55 -10.52 32.56
N ALA A 860 5.48 -11.72 33.13
CA ALA A 860 4.86 -11.96 34.43
C ALA A 860 5.47 -11.10 35.52
N GLY A 861 6.82 -11.00 35.55
CA GLY A 861 7.50 -10.11 36.50
C GLY A 861 7.12 -8.64 36.30
N HIS A 862 6.95 -8.18 35.04
CA HIS A 862 6.48 -6.82 34.78
C HIS A 862 5.06 -6.59 35.28
N VAL A 863 4.12 -7.47 34.92
CA VAL A 863 2.71 -7.37 35.34
C VAL A 863 2.58 -7.30 36.87
N MET A 864 3.33 -8.16 37.58
CA MET A 864 3.24 -8.21 39.05
C MET A 864 3.82 -6.98 39.75
N ARG A 865 4.59 -6.15 39.04
CA ARG A 865 5.16 -4.89 39.58
C ARG A 865 4.48 -3.64 39.03
N PHE A 866 3.35 -3.76 38.35
CA PHE A 866 2.57 -2.58 37.96
C PHE A 866 1.95 -1.97 39.24
N ASP A 867 2.19 -0.68 39.42
CA ASP A 867 1.65 0.10 40.53
C ASP A 867 0.32 0.81 40.18
N ASP A 868 -0.08 0.74 38.92
CA ASP A 868 -1.30 1.32 38.43
C ASP A 868 -2.49 0.34 38.50
N ASN A 869 -3.71 0.87 38.34
CA ASN A 869 -4.96 0.12 38.43
C ASN A 869 -5.26 -0.71 37.17
N ARG A 870 -4.26 -1.17 36.41
CA ARG A 870 -4.45 -1.94 35.20
C ARG A 870 -5.21 -3.23 35.40
N TRP A 871 -6.10 -3.50 34.50
CA TRP A 871 -6.83 -4.77 34.46
C TRP A 871 -5.89 -5.98 34.29
N THR A 872 -4.80 -5.83 33.55
CA THR A 872 -3.77 -6.87 33.41
C THR A 872 -3.28 -7.39 34.75
N ARG A 873 -3.06 -6.48 35.73
CA ARG A 873 -2.63 -6.85 37.06
C ARG A 873 -3.78 -7.48 37.85
N ALA A 874 -4.97 -6.87 37.80
CA ALA A 874 -6.15 -7.33 38.55
C ALA A 874 -6.53 -8.78 38.15
N VAL A 875 -6.60 -9.10 36.86
CA VAL A 875 -6.96 -10.45 36.38
C VAL A 875 -5.89 -11.52 36.65
N SER A 876 -4.61 -11.14 36.85
CA SER A 876 -3.52 -12.13 36.96
C SER A 876 -3.64 -12.96 38.24
N ASP A 877 -4.07 -12.34 39.36
CA ASP A 877 -4.28 -12.97 40.65
C ASP A 877 -5.76 -13.18 40.99
N TRP A 878 -6.67 -12.84 40.11
CA TRP A 878 -8.10 -12.90 40.32
C TRP A 878 -8.59 -14.32 40.59
N VAL A 879 -9.24 -14.51 41.71
CA VAL A 879 -9.97 -15.70 42.12
C VAL A 879 -11.37 -15.24 42.56
N PRO A 880 -12.47 -15.69 41.90
CA PRO A 880 -13.81 -15.37 42.37
C PRO A 880 -14.04 -15.85 43.79
N ARG A 881 -14.43 -14.94 44.70
CA ARG A 881 -14.60 -15.27 46.12
C ARG A 881 -15.99 -15.78 46.41
N ASP A 882 -16.98 -15.33 45.62
CA ASP A 882 -18.42 -15.59 45.86
C ASP A 882 -18.93 -16.85 45.15
N ILE A 883 -18.08 -17.51 44.34
CA ILE A 883 -18.44 -18.67 43.55
C ILE A 883 -17.56 -19.86 43.90
N LYS A 884 -18.16 -20.94 44.38
CA LYS A 884 -17.43 -22.20 44.66
C LYS A 884 -17.04 -22.87 43.34
N ARG A 885 -15.76 -23.24 43.21
CA ARG A 885 -15.27 -24.00 42.08
C ARG A 885 -15.93 -25.34 41.98
N THR A 886 -16.30 -25.81 40.79
CA THR A 886 -16.84 -27.14 40.61
C THR A 886 -15.81 -28.22 40.91
N THR A 887 -16.30 -29.37 41.41
CA THR A 887 -15.47 -30.58 41.63
C THR A 887 -14.86 -31.09 40.34
N GLY A 888 -13.66 -31.63 40.38
CA GLY A 888 -12.96 -32.20 39.24
C GLY A 888 -11.59 -31.56 38.97
N ARG A 889 -10.88 -32.10 37.98
CA ARG A 889 -9.53 -31.61 37.60
C ARG A 889 -9.65 -30.23 36.95
N PRO A 890 -8.94 -29.23 37.47
CA PRO A 890 -9.01 -27.87 36.89
C PRO A 890 -8.40 -27.87 35.48
N PRO A 891 -8.92 -27.00 34.60
CA PRO A 891 -8.25 -26.71 33.35
C PRO A 891 -6.86 -26.11 33.62
N THR A 892 -5.92 -26.27 32.69
CA THR A 892 -4.57 -25.70 32.83
C THR A 892 -4.65 -24.20 32.84
N ARG A 893 -4.14 -23.59 33.92
CA ARG A 893 -4.08 -22.12 34.08
C ARG A 893 -2.79 -21.56 33.52
N TRP A 894 -2.82 -20.30 33.16
CA TRP A 894 -1.62 -19.55 32.78
C TRP A 894 -0.54 -19.57 33.88
N SER A 895 -0.96 -19.46 35.15
CA SER A 895 -0.08 -19.47 36.34
C SER A 895 0.51 -20.83 36.69
N ASP A 896 -0.07 -21.95 36.23
CA ASP A 896 0.40 -23.30 36.55
C ASP A 896 1.86 -23.54 36.15
N PHE A 897 2.31 -22.87 35.07
CA PHE A 897 3.70 -22.91 34.67
C PHE A 897 4.65 -22.46 35.80
N PHE A 898 4.35 -21.36 36.44
CA PHE A 898 5.18 -20.82 37.55
C PHE A 898 5.09 -21.70 38.79
N THR A 899 3.91 -22.17 39.13
CA THR A 899 3.67 -23.02 40.31
C THR A 899 4.39 -24.38 40.15
N LYS A 900 4.39 -24.98 38.97
CA LYS A 900 5.10 -26.22 38.71
C LYS A 900 6.60 -26.04 38.77
N SER A 901 7.14 -25.02 38.12
CA SER A 901 8.58 -24.73 38.13
C SER A 901 9.09 -24.45 39.54
N LEU A 902 8.29 -23.78 40.39
CA LEU A 902 8.63 -23.59 41.81
C LEU A 902 8.65 -24.92 42.58
N LYS A 903 7.67 -25.81 42.33
CA LYS A 903 7.63 -27.14 42.98
C LYS A 903 8.82 -28.02 42.62
N GLU A 904 9.18 -28.01 41.32
CA GLU A 904 10.29 -28.81 40.79
C GLU A 904 11.66 -28.34 41.33
N LYS A 905 11.84 -27.05 41.55
CA LYS A 905 13.13 -26.46 41.92
C LYS A 905 13.40 -26.44 43.44
N TYR A 906 12.36 -26.35 44.26
CA TYR A 906 12.50 -26.24 45.72
C TYR A 906 12.16 -27.53 46.50
N ASP A 907 12.03 -28.67 45.81
CA ASP A 907 11.64 -29.95 46.43
C ASP A 907 10.49 -29.77 47.45
N ALA A 908 9.34 -29.34 46.93
CA ALA A 908 8.22 -28.77 47.70
C ALA A 908 7.56 -29.76 48.67
N LEU A 909 7.99 -31.01 48.69
CA LEU A 909 7.59 -32.03 49.67
C LEU A 909 8.24 -31.81 51.05
N ARG A 910 9.40 -31.10 51.11
CA ARG A 910 10.17 -30.85 52.36
C ARG A 910 9.93 -29.49 53.00
N VAL A 911 9.22 -28.55 52.32
CA VAL A 911 8.96 -27.21 52.87
C VAL A 911 7.51 -27.17 53.39
N PRO A 912 7.28 -26.81 54.68
CA PRO A 912 5.94 -26.61 55.26
C PRO A 912 5.08 -25.66 54.46
N ARG A 913 3.77 -25.93 54.34
CA ARG A 913 2.82 -25.15 53.51
C ARG A 913 2.86 -23.64 53.84
N GLU A 914 3.12 -23.28 55.07
CA GLU A 914 3.19 -21.90 55.60
C GLU A 914 4.42 -21.10 55.12
N ARG A 915 5.48 -21.80 54.70
CA ARG A 915 6.75 -21.16 54.23
C ARG A 915 6.91 -21.20 52.72
N ARG A 916 5.93 -21.63 51.94
CA ARG A 916 5.99 -21.67 50.50
C ARG A 916 5.79 -20.29 49.92
N ASN A 917 6.83 -19.73 49.32
CA ASN A 917 6.73 -18.48 48.58
C ASN A 917 5.83 -18.68 47.35
N HIS A 918 4.77 -17.90 47.29
CA HIS A 918 3.92 -17.87 46.08
C HIS A 918 4.69 -17.18 44.94
N TRP A 919 4.51 -17.67 43.72
CA TRP A 919 5.20 -17.11 42.54
C TRP A 919 4.95 -15.59 42.38
N ALA A 920 3.76 -15.12 42.68
CA ALA A 920 3.38 -13.71 42.62
C ALA A 920 4.19 -12.84 43.60
N THR A 921 4.48 -13.36 44.79
CA THR A 921 5.30 -12.68 45.80
C THR A 921 6.74 -12.55 45.32
N LEU A 922 7.31 -13.60 44.74
CA LEU A 922 8.65 -13.55 44.11
C LEU A 922 8.71 -12.59 42.93
N ALA A 923 7.67 -12.55 42.11
CA ALA A 923 7.62 -11.72 40.92
C ALA A 923 7.53 -10.21 41.22
N ARG A 924 7.04 -9.82 42.44
CA ARG A 924 7.04 -8.42 42.88
C ARG A 924 8.45 -7.89 43.13
N ASP A 925 9.37 -8.75 43.59
CA ASP A 925 10.76 -8.38 43.81
C ASP A 925 11.57 -8.70 42.52
N ARG A 926 12.13 -7.65 41.90
CA ARG A 926 12.83 -7.77 40.60
C ARG A 926 14.07 -8.65 40.68
N ASP A 927 14.84 -8.50 41.75
CA ASP A 927 16.12 -9.18 41.88
C ASP A 927 15.92 -10.65 42.29
N LYS A 928 14.98 -10.93 43.23
CA LYS A 928 14.59 -12.30 43.56
C LYS A 928 14.03 -13.04 42.32
N TRP A 929 13.17 -12.37 41.55
CA TRP A 929 12.60 -12.93 40.32
C TRP A 929 13.69 -13.24 39.30
N LYS A 930 14.61 -12.30 39.03
CA LYS A 930 15.71 -12.49 38.12
C LYS A 930 16.67 -13.61 38.60
N ASN A 931 17.06 -13.61 39.86
CA ASN A 931 17.95 -14.64 40.40
C ASN A 931 17.31 -16.03 40.41
N TYR A 932 16.00 -16.11 40.63
CA TYR A 932 15.26 -17.36 40.58
C TYR A 932 15.32 -18.01 39.20
N TRP A 933 15.20 -17.22 38.13
CA TRP A 933 15.16 -17.73 36.75
C TRP A 933 16.53 -17.78 36.03
N ARG A 934 17.59 -17.18 36.60
CA ARG A 934 18.97 -17.24 36.07
C ARG A 934 19.49 -18.65 35.74
N PRO A 935 19.20 -19.71 36.50
CA PRO A 935 19.69 -21.07 36.17
C PRO A 935 19.00 -21.72 34.98
N LEU A 936 17.91 -21.17 34.43
CA LEU A 936 17.33 -21.67 33.20
C LEU A 936 18.23 -21.33 31.98
N ASP A 937 18.95 -20.21 32.05
CA ASP A 937 19.93 -19.83 31.02
C ASP A 937 21.15 -20.80 31.02
N GLN A 938 21.45 -21.44 32.16
CA GLN A 938 22.59 -22.37 32.31
C GLN A 938 22.24 -23.84 32.11
N PHE A 939 20.98 -24.25 32.29
CA PHE A 939 20.53 -25.63 32.09
C PHE A 939 20.32 -26.02 30.61
N GLU A 940 20.15 -25.06 29.73
CA GLU A 940 20.07 -25.33 28.29
C GLU A 940 21.46 -25.70 27.72
N ASP A 941 22.53 -25.10 28.22
CA ASP A 941 23.92 -25.48 27.86
C ASP A 941 24.29 -26.91 28.35
N GLN A 942 23.67 -27.39 29.42
CA GLN A 942 23.95 -28.76 29.95
C GLN A 942 23.06 -29.86 29.40
N ARG A 943 21.87 -29.58 28.88
CA ARG A 943 21.06 -30.54 28.13
C ARG A 943 21.64 -30.85 26.73
N GLU A 944 22.58 -30.03 26.27
CA GLU A 944 23.34 -30.29 25.04
C GLU A 944 24.43 -31.37 25.21
N SER A 945 24.73 -31.80 26.46
CA SER A 945 25.77 -32.80 26.76
C SER A 945 25.24 -34.17 27.18
N ARG A 946 23.95 -34.46 27.10
CA ARG A 946 23.38 -35.81 27.36
C ARG A 946 22.55 -36.37 26.20
#